data_29977bb13c29728704ca97588199d3b7
#
_entry.id   29977bb13c29728704ca97588199d3b7
#
_cell.length_a   1.000
_cell.length_b   1.000
_cell.length_c   1.000
_cell.angle_alpha   90.00
_cell.angle_beta   90.00
_cell.angle_gamma   90.00
#
_symmetry.space_group_name_H-M   'P 1'
#
loop_
_entity.id
_entity.type
_entity.pdbx_description
1 polymer ?
#
loop_
_entity_poly.entity_id
_entity_poly.type
_entity_poly.pdbx_seq_one_letter_code
_entity_poly.pdbx_strand_id
1 'polypeptide(L)'
;GLCIARYYNWYTNPIYAITAKLLVKDENHGKDKLLRQLEIDKPSKNIENEIEILRSHNLLAKVLNELDFEVSYFLIGDVKVSEVYKDCPFSIDVIQLEYGAYFDDFIVKLIDQNSFEFTYEIGDKPVKHVLQFGDTLDFEIGKIVVRKRDNFPKARIENPGYDKKNYLVRFNTIAYNQNKYLSKLSINLSRNQATILQIYLEDEVPHKGLDFVNKLIEVYLRNDIDTKKQAATATADFLDSQLDDIAADLERIETSRENYKVSKGIVDLESESKIVLEGIKDLDAQIAVNSSRLGMIRQLKDYIKQNQDLRDLAPAALDISDPLLIKQINKLSDLQSERELILNRNTASSPDLLPINAEIELTRMTLLENIQNIEKSLESKKEDLEQSESDYKNRISRIPTTERELLEIERRFRIQESLYLFLLEKRAELAISLSATESNTRIIDSARVLPGPISPVHQRAYSIAIIISILLPILLIILIEKFNDKVTELSTIRKLTEIPVLGQVRFSKQDSALVAINKPRSSIAEEYRSIRTNLRFFNQDKGPSVLMVTSSVGTEGKTFTAMNLAAVMAASGQKVVLVGLDMRKPRIVEDFKISNEIGCSNYLSSNADFDEIVQNSGYFENLDIIPSGPTPPNPSELVLSDNMEKFISELTKRYDRIIIDTPPIGLVSDGLIVANHADITLFVVRDGVTRRNHLSQVNDLYRKNQLKNLSIIFNAIKKRPGAYGYNAGYGYGYGGYAYGSDYGNYFEDDQEDRALFKKWFKPKR
;
A
#
# COMPACT_ATOMS: atom_id res chain seq x y z
N GLY A 1 -10.37 1.85 -18.24
CA GLY A 1 -10.31 2.36 -16.83
C GLY A 1 -11.66 2.25 -16.13
N LEU A 2 -12.70 2.96 -16.61
CA LEU A 2 -14.01 3.03 -15.91
C LEU A 2 -14.70 1.67 -15.76
N CYS A 3 -14.62 0.78 -16.75
CA CYS A 3 -15.19 -0.58 -16.65
C CYS A 3 -14.48 -1.41 -15.57
N ILE A 4 -13.16 -1.28 -15.44
CA ILE A 4 -12.36 -1.97 -14.41
C ILE A 4 -12.73 -1.44 -13.03
N ALA A 5 -12.85 -0.11 -12.86
CA ALA A 5 -13.25 0.51 -11.60
C ALA A 5 -14.68 0.10 -11.19
N ARG A 6 -15.60 0.01 -12.15
CA ARG A 6 -16.96 -0.50 -11.92
C ARG A 6 -16.95 -1.97 -11.50
N TYR A 7 -16.16 -2.80 -12.18
CA TYR A 7 -16.01 -4.22 -11.84
C TYR A 7 -15.40 -4.39 -10.44
N TYR A 8 -14.36 -3.65 -10.12
CA TYR A 8 -13.74 -3.64 -8.78
C TYR A 8 -14.75 -3.28 -7.69
N ASN A 9 -15.48 -2.17 -7.86
CA ASN A 9 -16.50 -1.73 -6.91
C ASN A 9 -17.66 -2.73 -6.75
N TRP A 10 -17.97 -3.49 -7.76
CA TRP A 10 -19.04 -4.47 -7.74
C TRP A 10 -18.63 -5.80 -7.11
N TYR A 11 -17.36 -6.20 -7.32
CA TYR A 11 -16.82 -7.48 -6.83
C TYR A 11 -16.36 -7.41 -5.37
N THR A 12 -15.92 -6.23 -4.89
CA THR A 12 -15.41 -6.05 -3.53
C THR A 12 -16.54 -6.00 -2.51
N ASN A 13 -16.40 -6.73 -1.38
CA ASN A 13 -17.33 -6.64 -0.26
C ASN A 13 -17.21 -5.28 0.43
N PRO A 14 -18.34 -4.65 0.82
CA PRO A 14 -18.32 -3.42 1.59
C PRO A 14 -17.81 -3.68 3.00
N ILE A 15 -16.93 -2.81 3.50
CA ILE A 15 -16.41 -2.82 4.87
C ILE A 15 -17.04 -1.63 5.61
N TYR A 16 -17.55 -1.89 6.80
CA TYR A 16 -18.18 -0.91 7.68
C TYR A 16 -17.32 -0.65 8.89
N ALA A 17 -17.37 0.58 9.40
CA ALA A 17 -16.72 0.95 10.64
C ALA A 17 -17.71 0.97 11.79
N ILE A 18 -17.32 0.34 12.89
CA ILE A 18 -18.03 0.34 14.15
C ILE A 18 -17.21 1.13 15.16
N THR A 19 -17.85 2.03 15.91
CA THR A 19 -17.15 2.86 16.88
C THR A 19 -17.91 2.90 18.21
N ALA A 20 -17.14 2.92 19.31
CA ALA A 20 -17.64 3.14 20.66
C ALA A 20 -16.70 4.06 21.45
N LYS A 21 -17.18 4.68 22.54
CA LYS A 21 -16.35 5.52 23.40
C LYS A 21 -16.51 5.17 24.86
N LEU A 22 -15.39 5.02 25.54
CA LEU A 22 -15.28 4.75 26.97
C LEU A 22 -14.56 5.89 27.67
N LEU A 23 -15.06 6.31 28.82
CA LEU A 23 -14.38 7.22 29.74
C LEU A 23 -13.70 6.39 30.81
N VAL A 24 -12.39 6.47 30.91
CA VAL A 24 -11.61 5.90 32.01
C VAL A 24 -11.44 7.00 33.06
N LYS A 25 -11.94 6.78 34.27
CA LYS A 25 -11.76 7.71 35.39
C LYS A 25 -10.31 7.60 35.88
N ASP A 26 -9.62 8.71 36.00
CA ASP A 26 -8.29 8.78 36.60
C ASP A 26 -8.48 8.84 38.12
N GLU A 27 -8.01 7.82 38.84
CA GLU A 27 -8.10 7.74 40.32
C GLU A 27 -7.31 8.84 41.05
N ASN A 28 -6.43 9.54 40.35
CA ASN A 28 -5.56 10.57 40.90
C ASN A 28 -6.16 11.99 40.95
N HIS A 29 -7.46 12.17 40.68
CA HIS A 29 -8.05 13.52 40.61
C HIS A 29 -8.17 14.26 41.97
N GLY A 30 -7.79 13.64 43.09
CA GLY A 30 -7.99 14.23 44.42
C GLY A 30 -6.75 14.77 45.15
N LYS A 31 -5.54 14.38 44.80
CA LYS A 31 -4.38 14.59 45.68
C LYS A 31 -3.16 15.37 45.14
N ASP A 32 -3.04 15.63 43.84
CA ASP A 32 -1.79 16.23 43.33
C ASP A 32 -1.98 17.43 42.39
N LYS A 33 -2.60 18.51 42.87
CA LYS A 33 -2.58 19.80 42.15
C LYS A 33 -1.19 20.45 42.05
N LEU A 34 -0.26 20.10 42.97
CA LEU A 34 1.06 20.72 43.06
C LEU A 34 2.13 20.00 42.20
N LEU A 35 1.99 18.71 41.90
CA LEU A 35 2.95 17.97 41.10
C LEU A 35 2.73 18.05 39.58
N ARG A 36 1.53 18.48 39.14
CA ARG A 36 1.23 18.67 37.70
C ARG A 36 1.92 19.85 37.03
N GLN A 37 2.55 20.74 37.80
CA GLN A 37 3.23 21.91 37.21
C GLN A 37 4.63 21.61 36.65
N LEU A 38 5.15 20.42 36.82
CA LEU A 38 6.54 20.09 36.47
C LEU A 38 6.72 18.95 35.43
N GLU A 39 5.68 18.28 34.98
CA GLU A 39 5.79 17.24 33.95
C GLU A 39 4.89 17.53 32.75
N ILE A 40 5.54 17.87 31.66
CA ILE A 40 5.01 18.14 30.33
C ILE A 40 4.56 16.83 29.68
N ASP A 41 3.29 16.77 29.25
CA ASP A 41 2.70 15.95 28.16
C ASP A 41 3.13 14.47 28.03
N LYS A 42 2.85 13.64 29.02
CA LYS A 42 2.67 12.20 28.76
C LYS A 42 1.27 11.77 29.19
N PRO A 43 0.52 11.00 28.35
CA PRO A 43 -0.71 10.37 28.81
C PRO A 43 -0.38 9.55 30.06
N SER A 44 -1.28 9.56 31.04
CA SER A 44 -1.07 8.84 32.28
C SER A 44 -0.83 7.36 31.94
N LYS A 45 0.21 6.73 32.50
CA LYS A 45 0.56 5.30 32.29
C LYS A 45 -0.65 4.37 32.42
N ASN A 46 -1.65 4.76 33.19
CA ASN A 46 -2.90 4.02 33.42
C ASN A 46 -3.75 3.83 32.14
N ILE A 47 -3.78 4.81 31.26
CA ILE A 47 -4.64 4.73 30.04
C ILE A 47 -4.02 3.83 28.99
N GLU A 48 -2.70 3.83 28.86
CA GLU A 48 -1.98 2.92 27.95
C GLU A 48 -2.19 1.46 28.39
N ASN A 49 -2.17 1.20 29.70
CA ASN A 49 -2.46 -0.13 30.25
C ASN A 49 -3.90 -0.57 29.92
N GLU A 50 -4.88 0.31 30.03
CA GLU A 50 -6.28 -0.02 29.68
C GLU A 50 -6.45 -0.35 28.20
N ILE A 51 -5.73 0.36 27.31
CA ILE A 51 -5.70 0.03 25.89
C ILE A 51 -5.14 -1.38 25.66
N GLU A 52 -4.06 -1.72 26.34
CA GLU A 52 -3.43 -3.03 26.21
C GLU A 52 -4.30 -4.16 26.82
N ILE A 53 -4.98 -3.90 27.93
CA ILE A 53 -5.94 -4.84 28.51
C ILE A 53 -7.09 -5.13 27.52
N LEU A 54 -7.67 -4.08 26.94
CA LEU A 54 -8.73 -4.21 25.93
C LEU A 54 -8.29 -4.97 24.67
N ARG A 55 -7.01 -4.94 24.34
CA ARG A 55 -6.41 -5.67 23.20
C ARG A 55 -5.82 -7.03 23.59
N SER A 56 -5.87 -7.39 24.87
CA SER A 56 -5.25 -8.63 25.34
C SER A 56 -5.91 -9.87 24.76
N HIS A 57 -5.09 -10.87 24.44
CA HIS A 57 -5.59 -12.17 23.97
C HIS A 57 -6.54 -12.84 24.97
N ASN A 58 -6.28 -12.67 26.26
CA ASN A 58 -7.10 -13.26 27.31
C ASN A 58 -8.52 -12.67 27.31
N LEU A 59 -8.63 -11.32 27.25
CA LEU A 59 -9.94 -10.66 27.18
C LEU A 59 -10.68 -11.04 25.91
N LEU A 60 -9.99 -11.03 24.75
CA LEU A 60 -10.57 -11.40 23.47
C LEU A 60 -11.02 -12.86 23.45
N ALA A 61 -10.30 -13.79 24.11
CA ALA A 61 -10.74 -15.18 24.26
C ALA A 61 -12.06 -15.27 25.01
N LYS A 62 -12.18 -14.55 26.15
CA LYS A 62 -13.43 -14.50 26.93
C LYS A 62 -14.59 -13.96 26.10
N VAL A 63 -14.35 -12.89 25.34
CA VAL A 63 -15.35 -12.28 24.44
C VAL A 63 -15.80 -13.25 23.36
N LEU A 64 -14.87 -13.92 22.69
CA LEU A 64 -15.14 -14.85 21.58
C LEU A 64 -15.82 -16.14 22.08
N ASN A 65 -15.53 -16.60 23.30
CA ASN A 65 -16.20 -17.74 23.91
C ASN A 65 -17.69 -17.44 24.25
N GLU A 66 -18.04 -16.17 24.48
CA GLU A 66 -19.42 -15.77 24.71
C GLU A 66 -20.18 -15.38 23.43
N LEU A 67 -19.47 -15.35 22.28
CA LEU A 67 -20.04 -15.07 20.97
C LEU A 67 -19.95 -16.33 20.10
N ASP A 68 -21.04 -16.63 19.38
CA ASP A 68 -21.10 -17.76 18.44
C ASP A 68 -20.33 -17.48 17.15
N PHE A 69 -19.01 -17.19 17.27
CA PHE A 69 -18.14 -16.86 16.13
C PHE A 69 -17.32 -18.05 15.64
N GLU A 70 -17.47 -19.20 16.28
CA GLU A 70 -16.83 -20.45 15.86
C GLU A 70 -17.28 -20.84 14.45
N VAL A 71 -18.53 -20.57 14.09
CA VAL A 71 -19.07 -20.86 12.77
C VAL A 71 -19.31 -19.59 11.98
N SER A 72 -18.68 -19.46 10.83
CA SER A 72 -18.91 -18.37 9.87
C SER A 72 -19.75 -18.88 8.70
N TYR A 73 -20.77 -18.11 8.33
CA TYR A 73 -21.70 -18.41 7.25
C TYR A 73 -21.49 -17.43 6.10
N PHE A 74 -21.39 -17.94 4.87
CA PHE A 74 -21.25 -17.12 3.67
C PHE A 74 -22.33 -17.50 2.67
N LEU A 75 -22.92 -16.51 2.04
CA LEU A 75 -23.82 -16.71 0.92
C LEU A 75 -23.03 -16.71 -0.38
N ILE A 76 -23.12 -17.79 -1.13
CA ILE A 76 -22.54 -17.90 -2.47
C ILE A 76 -23.51 -17.24 -3.45
N GLY A 77 -23.19 -16.01 -3.87
CA GLY A 77 -23.95 -15.28 -4.91
C GLY A 77 -23.36 -15.53 -6.29
N ASP A 78 -24.06 -15.04 -7.34
CA ASP A 78 -23.63 -15.19 -8.73
C ASP A 78 -22.32 -14.46 -9.04
N VAL A 79 -21.97 -13.45 -8.26
CA VAL A 79 -20.82 -12.56 -8.50
C VAL A 79 -19.79 -12.65 -7.38
N LYS A 80 -20.23 -12.72 -6.14
CA LYS A 80 -19.34 -12.70 -4.97
C LYS A 80 -19.87 -13.55 -3.83
N VAL A 81 -18.95 -13.98 -2.97
CA VAL A 81 -19.27 -14.65 -1.70
C VAL A 81 -19.26 -13.59 -0.60
N SER A 82 -20.34 -13.51 0.19
CA SER A 82 -20.49 -12.51 1.23
C SER A 82 -20.83 -13.17 2.57
N GLU A 83 -20.15 -12.75 3.64
CA GLU A 83 -20.46 -13.25 4.99
C GLU A 83 -21.87 -12.82 5.42
N VAL A 84 -22.65 -13.77 5.95
CA VAL A 84 -24.00 -13.56 6.48
C VAL A 84 -24.01 -14.07 7.91
N TYR A 85 -24.21 -13.20 8.86
CA TYR A 85 -24.15 -13.53 10.29
C TYR A 85 -25.48 -14.12 10.79
N LYS A 86 -26.29 -13.29 11.42
CA LYS A 86 -27.63 -13.67 11.93
C LYS A 86 -28.69 -13.76 10.83
N ASP A 87 -28.36 -13.27 9.62
CA ASP A 87 -29.25 -13.36 8.46
C ASP A 87 -29.21 -14.74 7.78
N CYS A 88 -28.32 -15.64 8.21
CA CYS A 88 -28.32 -17.03 7.79
C CYS A 88 -29.59 -17.73 8.29
N PRO A 89 -30.31 -18.51 7.43
CA PRO A 89 -31.57 -19.16 7.80
C PRO A 89 -31.42 -20.32 8.78
N PHE A 90 -30.19 -20.75 9.05
CA PHE A 90 -29.89 -21.84 9.97
C PHE A 90 -28.69 -21.48 10.87
N SER A 91 -28.52 -22.21 11.95
CA SER A 91 -27.33 -22.23 12.79
C SER A 91 -26.79 -23.65 12.90
N ILE A 92 -25.49 -23.75 13.14
CA ILE A 92 -24.81 -25.03 13.34
C ILE A 92 -24.30 -25.06 14.77
N ASP A 93 -24.76 -26.05 15.54
CA ASP A 93 -24.24 -26.35 16.85
C ASP A 93 -23.14 -27.40 16.70
N VAL A 94 -21.94 -27.05 17.10
CA VAL A 94 -20.77 -27.93 17.05
C VAL A 94 -20.77 -28.80 18.30
N ILE A 95 -20.85 -30.13 18.11
CA ILE A 95 -20.73 -31.09 19.22
C ILE A 95 -19.27 -31.49 19.39
N GLN A 96 -18.61 -31.82 18.28
CA GLN A 96 -17.21 -32.22 18.25
C GLN A 96 -16.65 -31.94 16.85
N LEU A 97 -15.46 -31.37 16.78
CA LEU A 97 -14.71 -31.21 15.54
C LEU A 97 -13.28 -31.69 15.72
N GLU A 98 -12.75 -32.38 14.70
CA GLU A 98 -11.33 -32.65 14.60
C GLU A 98 -10.58 -31.47 14.00
N TYR A 99 -9.27 -31.40 14.22
CA TYR A 99 -8.46 -30.26 13.79
C TYR A 99 -8.54 -29.99 12.28
N GLY A 100 -8.72 -31.05 11.47
CA GLY A 100 -8.88 -30.94 10.01
C GLY A 100 -10.09 -30.11 9.58
N ALA A 101 -11.20 -30.18 10.32
CA ALA A 101 -12.43 -29.47 9.98
C ALA A 101 -12.30 -27.93 9.98
N TYR A 102 -11.31 -27.37 10.68
CA TYR A 102 -11.08 -25.93 10.73
C TYR A 102 -10.42 -25.34 9.47
N PHE A 103 -9.99 -26.20 8.52
CA PHE A 103 -9.33 -25.75 7.29
C PHE A 103 -10.18 -26.01 6.04
N ASP A 104 -11.34 -26.67 6.21
CA ASP A 104 -12.20 -27.06 5.10
C ASP A 104 -13.40 -26.13 4.93
N ASP A 105 -13.87 -26.04 3.69
CA ASP A 105 -15.06 -25.35 3.29
C ASP A 105 -16.23 -26.33 3.15
N PHE A 106 -17.33 -26.07 3.86
CA PHE A 106 -18.54 -26.87 3.85
C PHE A 106 -19.65 -26.16 3.12
N ILE A 107 -20.41 -26.85 2.29
CA ILE A 107 -21.53 -26.28 1.54
C ILE A 107 -22.85 -26.81 2.09
N VAL A 108 -23.72 -25.90 2.48
CA VAL A 108 -25.10 -26.21 2.90
C VAL A 108 -26.05 -25.67 1.85
N LYS A 109 -26.85 -26.55 1.25
CA LYS A 109 -27.87 -26.22 0.27
C LYS A 109 -29.24 -26.54 0.85
N LEU A 110 -30.11 -25.56 0.90
CA LEU A 110 -31.50 -25.77 1.34
C LEU A 110 -32.27 -26.49 0.23
N ILE A 111 -32.91 -27.61 0.55
CA ILE A 111 -33.76 -28.37 -0.37
C ILE A 111 -35.21 -27.91 -0.22
N ASP A 112 -35.71 -27.91 1.01
CA ASP A 112 -37.03 -27.46 1.37
C ASP A 112 -37.05 -26.78 2.76
N GLN A 113 -38.25 -26.56 3.34
CA GLN A 113 -38.38 -25.93 4.63
C GLN A 113 -37.84 -26.77 5.80
N ASN A 114 -37.65 -28.09 5.61
CA ASN A 114 -37.31 -29.04 6.67
C ASN A 114 -36.01 -29.82 6.39
N SER A 115 -35.53 -29.82 5.13
CA SER A 115 -34.36 -30.59 4.71
C SER A 115 -33.30 -29.76 4.03
N PHE A 116 -32.06 -30.20 4.15
CA PHE A 116 -30.88 -29.57 3.54
C PHE A 116 -29.89 -30.64 3.05
N GLU A 117 -29.07 -30.29 2.05
CA GLU A 117 -27.92 -31.07 1.59
C GLU A 117 -26.65 -30.46 2.21
N PHE A 118 -25.89 -31.26 2.92
CA PHE A 118 -24.57 -30.92 3.45
C PHE A 118 -23.51 -31.57 2.60
N THR A 119 -22.59 -30.79 2.05
CA THR A 119 -21.53 -31.26 1.14
C THR A 119 -20.17 -30.86 1.70
N TYR A 120 -19.24 -31.80 1.76
CA TYR A 120 -17.82 -31.60 2.09
C TYR A 120 -16.94 -32.46 1.19
N GLU A 121 -15.65 -32.15 1.11
CA GLU A 121 -14.71 -32.84 0.25
C GLU A 121 -13.80 -33.77 1.06
N ILE A 122 -13.63 -35.01 0.59
CA ILE A 122 -12.62 -35.97 1.10
C ILE A 122 -11.66 -36.25 -0.06
N GLY A 123 -10.46 -35.66 -0.04
CA GLY A 123 -9.46 -35.81 -1.12
C GLY A 123 -10.09 -35.46 -2.44
N ASP A 124 -10.36 -34.62 -3.12
CA ASP A 124 -10.97 -34.26 -4.41
C ASP A 124 -12.35 -34.87 -4.74
N LYS A 125 -13.02 -35.55 -3.77
CA LYS A 125 -14.35 -36.12 -3.99
C LYS A 125 -15.39 -35.47 -3.07
N PRO A 126 -16.47 -34.88 -3.64
CA PRO A 126 -17.56 -34.32 -2.83
C PRO A 126 -18.40 -35.48 -2.23
N VAL A 127 -18.55 -35.40 -0.90
CA VAL A 127 -19.47 -36.30 -0.14
C VAL A 127 -20.70 -35.49 0.21
N LYS A 128 -21.89 -36.05 -0.03
CA LYS A 128 -23.18 -35.36 0.14
C LYS A 128 -24.07 -36.14 1.10
N HIS A 129 -24.63 -35.43 2.07
CA HIS A 129 -25.63 -35.94 3.02
C HIS A 129 -26.90 -35.09 2.93
N VAL A 130 -28.03 -35.78 2.79
CA VAL A 130 -29.33 -35.11 2.86
C VAL A 130 -29.96 -35.39 4.23
N LEU A 131 -30.28 -34.37 4.99
CA LEU A 131 -30.68 -34.45 6.41
C LEU A 131 -31.86 -33.53 6.68
N GLN A 132 -32.57 -33.79 7.79
CA GLN A 132 -33.55 -32.85 8.33
C GLN A 132 -32.92 -31.90 9.35
N PHE A 133 -33.50 -30.71 9.50
CA PHE A 133 -33.05 -29.79 10.54
C PHE A 133 -33.28 -30.38 11.91
N GLY A 134 -32.26 -30.39 12.76
CA GLY A 134 -32.24 -30.99 14.07
C GLY A 134 -31.59 -32.38 14.13
N ASP A 135 -31.36 -33.02 12.98
CA ASP A 135 -30.61 -34.27 12.93
C ASP A 135 -29.14 -34.03 13.25
N THR A 136 -28.55 -35.02 13.91
CA THR A 136 -27.09 -35.03 14.17
C THR A 136 -26.38 -35.62 12.97
N LEU A 137 -25.50 -34.82 12.35
CA LEU A 137 -24.58 -35.32 11.32
C LEU A 137 -23.28 -35.74 11.98
N ASP A 138 -22.98 -37.01 11.84
CA ASP A 138 -21.70 -37.63 12.22
C ASP A 138 -20.90 -37.87 10.93
N PHE A 139 -19.80 -37.17 10.76
CA PHE A 139 -18.95 -37.24 9.56
C PHE A 139 -17.49 -37.40 9.96
N GLU A 140 -16.62 -37.78 9.00
CA GLU A 140 -15.25 -38.21 9.27
C GLU A 140 -14.42 -37.27 10.16
N ILE A 141 -14.67 -35.95 10.07
CA ILE A 141 -13.91 -34.93 10.78
C ILE A 141 -14.73 -34.17 11.82
N GLY A 142 -15.94 -34.66 12.18
CA GLY A 142 -16.72 -34.02 13.22
C GLY A 142 -18.15 -34.46 13.39
N LYS A 143 -18.78 -33.87 14.38
CA LYS A 143 -20.19 -34.07 14.73
C LYS A 143 -20.88 -32.75 14.97
N ILE A 144 -21.93 -32.49 14.20
CA ILE A 144 -22.65 -31.21 14.21
C ILE A 144 -24.16 -31.42 14.18
N VAL A 145 -24.92 -30.39 14.60
CA VAL A 145 -26.37 -30.32 14.43
C VAL A 145 -26.72 -29.02 13.73
N VAL A 146 -27.43 -29.13 12.62
CA VAL A 146 -27.92 -27.96 11.90
C VAL A 146 -29.34 -27.63 12.36
N ARG A 147 -29.55 -26.44 12.91
CA ARG A 147 -30.85 -26.00 13.42
C ARG A 147 -31.40 -24.84 12.59
N LYS A 148 -32.71 -24.84 12.40
CA LYS A 148 -33.41 -23.76 11.76
C LYS A 148 -33.56 -22.57 12.74
N ARG A 149 -33.26 -21.36 12.28
CA ARG A 149 -33.49 -20.15 13.09
C ARG A 149 -34.93 -19.70 13.01
N ASP A 150 -35.55 -19.51 14.18
CA ASP A 150 -36.99 -19.14 14.30
C ASP A 150 -37.32 -17.74 13.75
N ASN A 151 -36.35 -16.83 13.77
CA ASN A 151 -36.50 -15.44 13.33
C ASN A 151 -36.39 -15.25 11.81
N PHE A 152 -36.21 -16.32 11.04
CA PHE A 152 -36.11 -16.21 9.60
C PHE A 152 -37.50 -16.03 8.97
N PRO A 153 -37.73 -14.96 8.17
CA PRO A 153 -39.07 -14.73 7.60
C PRO A 153 -39.45 -15.90 6.67
N LYS A 154 -40.54 -16.60 6.96
CA LYS A 154 -41.07 -17.67 6.14
C LYS A 154 -41.23 -17.27 4.66
N ALA A 155 -41.62 -16.01 4.41
CA ALA A 155 -41.77 -15.44 3.08
C ALA A 155 -40.45 -15.42 2.23
N ARG A 156 -39.28 -15.46 2.84
CA ARG A 156 -38.00 -15.51 2.11
C ARG A 156 -37.61 -16.92 1.68
N ILE A 157 -38.06 -17.95 2.39
CA ILE A 157 -37.83 -19.37 2.04
C ILE A 157 -38.78 -19.79 0.91
N GLU A 158 -39.97 -19.20 0.84
CA GLU A 158 -40.99 -19.46 -0.21
C GLU A 158 -40.70 -18.75 -1.55
N ASN A 159 -39.69 -17.87 -1.61
CA ASN A 159 -39.34 -17.15 -2.83
C ASN A 159 -38.54 -18.08 -3.77
N PRO A 160 -38.99 -18.35 -5.02
CA PRO A 160 -38.34 -19.33 -5.93
C PRO A 160 -36.88 -19.06 -6.26
N GLY A 161 -36.36 -17.87 -5.95
CA GLY A 161 -34.94 -17.53 -6.09
C GLY A 161 -34.07 -17.87 -4.87
N TYR A 162 -34.67 -18.23 -3.72
CA TYR A 162 -33.94 -18.58 -2.49
C TYR A 162 -33.54 -20.06 -2.44
N ASP A 163 -34.32 -20.95 -3.07
CA ASP A 163 -34.09 -22.41 -3.11
C ASP A 163 -32.84 -22.81 -3.89
N LYS A 164 -32.16 -21.88 -4.57
CA LYS A 164 -30.94 -22.12 -5.34
C LYS A 164 -29.68 -21.58 -4.71
N LYS A 165 -29.77 -20.95 -3.52
CA LYS A 165 -28.59 -20.35 -2.89
C LYS A 165 -27.85 -21.37 -2.04
N ASN A 166 -26.59 -21.55 -2.33
CA ASN A 166 -25.66 -22.35 -1.54
C ASN A 166 -25.05 -21.45 -0.45
N TYR A 167 -24.94 -22.00 0.73
CA TYR A 167 -24.27 -21.36 1.85
C TYR A 167 -22.94 -22.08 2.08
N LEU A 168 -21.86 -21.32 2.13
CA LEU A 168 -20.55 -21.79 2.53
C LEU A 168 -20.44 -21.64 4.05
N VAL A 169 -20.01 -22.67 4.73
CA VAL A 169 -19.79 -22.69 6.18
C VAL A 169 -18.32 -22.95 6.45
N ARG A 170 -17.75 -22.18 7.36
CA ARG A 170 -16.37 -22.37 7.84
C ARG A 170 -16.35 -22.44 9.35
N PHE A 171 -15.65 -23.41 9.88
CA PHE A 171 -15.35 -23.48 11.29
C PHE A 171 -14.05 -22.76 11.59
N ASN A 172 -14.04 -21.94 12.63
CA ASN A 172 -12.91 -21.11 12.99
C ASN A 172 -12.46 -21.45 14.41
N THR A 173 -11.16 -21.63 14.60
CA THR A 173 -10.59 -21.74 15.94
C THR A 173 -10.68 -20.39 16.65
N ILE A 174 -10.73 -20.41 18.00
CA ILE A 174 -10.69 -19.18 18.82
C ILE A 174 -9.44 -18.38 18.48
N ALA A 175 -8.28 -19.02 18.31
CA ALA A 175 -7.04 -18.36 17.97
C ALA A 175 -7.09 -17.63 16.60
N TYR A 176 -7.74 -18.26 15.60
CA TYR A 176 -7.97 -17.60 14.31
C TYR A 176 -8.83 -16.34 14.44
N ASN A 177 -9.94 -16.45 15.16
CA ASN A 177 -10.83 -15.32 15.39
C ASN A 177 -10.16 -14.21 16.22
N GLN A 178 -9.37 -14.56 17.25
CA GLN A 178 -8.57 -13.59 18.01
C GLN A 178 -7.67 -12.77 17.09
N ASN A 179 -6.86 -13.41 16.23
CA ASN A 179 -5.97 -12.74 15.29
C ASN A 179 -6.74 -11.89 14.27
N LYS A 180 -7.86 -12.42 13.76
CA LYS A 180 -8.74 -11.70 12.82
C LYS A 180 -9.26 -10.40 13.43
N TYR A 181 -9.82 -10.46 14.65
CA TYR A 181 -10.38 -9.27 15.30
C TYR A 181 -9.30 -8.33 15.83
N LEU A 182 -8.19 -8.86 16.35
CA LEU A 182 -7.07 -8.03 16.81
C LEU A 182 -6.48 -7.17 15.69
N SER A 183 -6.37 -7.71 14.47
CA SER A 183 -5.88 -6.97 13.31
C SER A 183 -6.84 -5.87 12.82
N LYS A 184 -8.14 -6.02 13.09
CA LYS A 184 -9.19 -5.09 12.68
C LYS A 184 -9.59 -4.11 13.78
N LEU A 185 -9.18 -4.37 15.03
CA LEU A 185 -9.49 -3.58 16.22
C LEU A 185 -8.41 -2.51 16.42
N SER A 186 -8.84 -1.26 16.47
CA SER A 186 -8.00 -0.12 16.83
C SER A 186 -8.59 0.61 18.02
N ILE A 187 -7.80 0.82 19.07
CA ILE A 187 -8.20 1.52 20.29
C ILE A 187 -7.23 2.66 20.49
N ASN A 188 -7.76 3.87 20.45
CA ASN A 188 -6.97 5.09 20.52
C ASN A 188 -7.60 6.11 21.47
N LEU A 189 -6.80 7.06 21.95
CA LEU A 189 -7.33 8.22 22.66
C LEU A 189 -8.14 9.12 21.71
N SER A 190 -9.29 9.57 22.15
CA SER A 190 -10.14 10.45 21.33
C SER A 190 -9.48 11.83 21.07
N ARG A 191 -8.65 12.33 22.01
CA ARG A 191 -7.80 13.53 21.91
C ARG A 191 -6.61 13.39 22.84
N ASN A 192 -5.46 14.05 22.50
CA ASN A 192 -4.20 14.05 23.27
C ASN A 192 -4.37 14.62 24.64
N GLN A 193 -5.03 14.42 25.55
CA GLN A 193 -5.22 14.89 26.94
C GLN A 193 -6.60 14.46 27.51
N ALA A 194 -7.36 13.65 26.77
CA ALA A 194 -8.64 13.15 27.26
C ALA A 194 -8.49 11.71 27.75
N THR A 195 -9.12 11.39 28.87
CA THR A 195 -9.24 10.02 29.39
C THR A 195 -10.33 9.21 28.68
N ILE A 196 -10.59 9.57 27.39
CA ILE A 196 -11.64 8.95 26.57
C ILE A 196 -10.97 8.05 25.54
N LEU A 197 -11.23 6.75 25.66
CA LEU A 197 -10.83 5.73 24.68
C LEU A 197 -11.89 5.65 23.58
N GLN A 198 -11.43 5.67 22.34
CA GLN A 198 -12.25 5.38 21.17
C GLN A 198 -11.89 4.00 20.63
N ILE A 199 -12.85 3.10 20.67
CA ILE A 199 -12.78 1.77 20.07
C ILE A 199 -13.25 1.91 18.62
N TYR A 200 -12.52 1.36 17.69
CA TYR A 200 -12.80 1.35 16.27
C TYR A 200 -12.56 -0.06 15.71
N LEU A 201 -13.56 -0.62 15.04
CA LEU A 201 -13.51 -1.94 14.43
C LEU A 201 -13.98 -1.86 12.98
N GLU A 202 -13.30 -2.56 12.09
CA GLU A 202 -13.68 -2.73 10.69
C GLU A 202 -14.27 -4.12 10.46
N ASP A 203 -15.49 -4.22 9.94
CA ASP A 203 -16.11 -5.50 9.63
C ASP A 203 -16.96 -5.44 8.35
N GLU A 204 -17.02 -6.56 7.62
CA GLU A 204 -17.88 -6.72 6.45
C GLU A 204 -19.35 -6.85 6.84
N VAL A 205 -19.62 -7.39 8.03
CA VAL A 205 -20.96 -7.58 8.58
C VAL A 205 -21.21 -6.63 9.75
N PRO A 206 -21.92 -5.50 9.55
CA PRO A 206 -22.11 -4.46 10.56
C PRO A 206 -22.65 -4.97 11.89
N HIS A 207 -23.63 -5.87 11.86
CA HIS A 207 -24.25 -6.43 13.08
C HIS A 207 -23.27 -7.35 13.83
N LYS A 208 -22.42 -8.10 13.15
CA LYS A 208 -21.41 -8.95 13.77
C LYS A 208 -20.35 -8.11 14.49
N GLY A 209 -19.86 -7.06 13.83
CA GLY A 209 -18.92 -6.12 14.43
C GLY A 209 -19.53 -5.35 15.60
N LEU A 210 -20.83 -5.00 15.53
CA LEU A 210 -21.56 -4.34 16.63
C LEU A 210 -21.66 -5.25 17.85
N ASP A 211 -22.05 -6.52 17.65
CA ASP A 211 -22.14 -7.52 18.73
C ASP A 211 -20.78 -7.75 19.39
N PHE A 212 -19.71 -7.81 18.57
CA PHE A 212 -18.35 -7.96 19.08
C PHE A 212 -17.92 -6.78 19.96
N VAL A 213 -18.08 -5.53 19.50
CA VAL A 213 -17.65 -4.34 20.27
C VAL A 213 -18.47 -4.19 21.54
N ASN A 214 -19.79 -4.44 21.49
CA ASN A 214 -20.63 -4.39 22.70
C ASN A 214 -20.22 -5.47 23.70
N LYS A 215 -19.96 -6.69 23.23
CA LYS A 215 -19.53 -7.79 24.11
C LYS A 215 -18.12 -7.54 24.66
N LEU A 216 -17.22 -6.96 23.87
CA LEU A 216 -15.89 -6.55 24.35
C LEU A 216 -16.01 -5.58 25.53
N ILE A 217 -16.85 -4.56 25.39
CA ILE A 217 -17.08 -3.57 26.44
C ILE A 217 -17.71 -4.24 27.68
N GLU A 218 -18.74 -5.07 27.50
CA GLU A 218 -19.40 -5.78 28.57
C GLU A 218 -18.45 -6.66 29.39
N VAL A 219 -17.67 -7.51 28.69
CA VAL A 219 -16.72 -8.43 29.31
C VAL A 219 -15.58 -7.66 29.99
N TYR A 220 -15.10 -6.58 29.37
CA TYR A 220 -14.09 -5.71 29.98
C TYR A 220 -14.59 -5.10 31.30
N LEU A 221 -15.79 -4.49 31.30
CA LEU A 221 -16.36 -3.89 32.50
C LEU A 221 -16.61 -4.92 33.60
N ARG A 222 -17.13 -6.11 33.23
CA ARG A 222 -17.32 -7.22 34.15
C ARG A 222 -16.01 -7.70 34.76
N ASN A 223 -14.96 -7.88 33.91
CA ASN A 223 -13.65 -8.30 34.39
C ASN A 223 -13.00 -7.28 35.34
N ASP A 224 -13.14 -5.97 35.09
CA ASP A 224 -12.71 -4.90 36.03
C ASP A 224 -13.40 -5.01 37.38
N ILE A 225 -14.75 -5.18 37.38
CA ILE A 225 -15.54 -5.34 38.62
C ILE A 225 -15.15 -6.65 39.34
N ASP A 226 -15.03 -7.76 38.61
CA ASP A 226 -14.72 -9.08 39.18
C ASP A 226 -13.35 -9.08 39.85
N THR A 227 -12.35 -8.47 39.22
CA THR A 227 -10.99 -8.35 39.79
C THR A 227 -11.01 -7.54 41.10
N LYS A 228 -11.73 -6.41 41.13
CA LYS A 228 -11.87 -5.60 42.35
C LYS A 228 -12.63 -6.33 43.45
N LYS A 229 -13.69 -7.05 43.08
CA LYS A 229 -14.47 -7.83 44.05
C LYS A 229 -13.67 -8.98 44.63
N GLN A 230 -12.90 -9.71 43.82
CA GLN A 230 -12.12 -10.85 44.27
C GLN A 230 -11.14 -10.47 45.38
N ALA A 231 -10.40 -9.38 45.19
CA ALA A 231 -9.46 -8.88 46.20
C ALA A 231 -10.17 -8.45 47.49
N ALA A 232 -11.31 -7.77 47.37
CA ALA A 232 -12.05 -7.34 48.53
C ALA A 232 -12.78 -8.50 49.26
N THR A 233 -13.19 -9.55 48.54
CA THR A 233 -13.79 -10.77 49.13
C THR A 233 -12.75 -11.54 49.96
N ALA A 234 -11.53 -11.73 49.44
CA ALA A 234 -10.47 -12.40 50.20
C ALA A 234 -10.16 -11.71 51.54
N THR A 235 -10.26 -10.36 51.54
CA THR A 235 -10.09 -9.60 52.78
C THR A 235 -11.26 -9.72 53.71
N ALA A 236 -12.51 -9.76 53.18
CA ALA A 236 -13.68 -9.96 54.01
C ALA A 236 -13.63 -11.32 54.72
N ASP A 237 -13.24 -12.38 54.01
CA ASP A 237 -13.09 -13.74 54.55
C ASP A 237 -12.06 -13.78 55.69
N PHE A 238 -10.92 -13.06 55.51
CA PHE A 238 -9.92 -12.93 56.58
C PHE A 238 -10.46 -12.20 57.81
N LEU A 239 -11.15 -11.05 57.63
CA LEU A 239 -11.75 -10.33 58.75
C LEU A 239 -12.83 -11.12 59.46
N ASP A 240 -13.65 -11.86 58.72
CA ASP A 240 -14.70 -12.72 59.28
C ASP A 240 -14.06 -13.84 60.11
N SER A 241 -12.97 -14.48 59.66
CA SER A 241 -12.22 -15.47 60.47
C SER A 241 -11.63 -14.89 61.76
N GLN A 242 -11.07 -13.67 61.70
CA GLN A 242 -10.53 -13.00 62.87
C GLN A 242 -11.63 -12.60 63.87
N LEU A 243 -12.78 -12.16 63.37
CA LEU A 243 -13.93 -11.83 64.22
C LEU A 243 -14.47 -13.07 64.96
N ASP A 244 -14.54 -14.22 64.30
CA ASP A 244 -14.95 -15.50 64.90
C ASP A 244 -14.00 -15.94 66.02
N ASP A 245 -12.69 -15.85 65.78
CA ASP A 245 -11.66 -16.18 66.80
C ASP A 245 -11.79 -15.29 68.03
N ILE A 246 -11.94 -13.97 67.83
CA ILE A 246 -12.07 -13.01 68.92
C ILE A 246 -13.42 -13.15 69.65
N ALA A 247 -14.50 -13.43 68.96
CA ALA A 247 -15.80 -13.68 69.56
C ALA A 247 -15.75 -14.90 70.50
N ALA A 248 -15.08 -15.98 70.07
CA ALA A 248 -14.90 -17.19 70.89
C ALA A 248 -14.03 -16.90 72.15
N ASP A 249 -12.99 -16.10 72.00
CA ASP A 249 -12.16 -15.68 73.15
C ASP A 249 -12.95 -14.77 74.11
N LEU A 250 -13.73 -13.86 73.59
CA LEU A 250 -14.59 -12.96 74.37
C LEU A 250 -15.59 -13.74 75.23
N GLU A 251 -16.25 -14.74 74.65
CA GLU A 251 -17.16 -15.65 75.36
C GLU A 251 -16.45 -16.41 76.48
N ARG A 252 -15.23 -16.91 76.25
CA ARG A 252 -14.43 -17.60 77.27
C ARG A 252 -14.04 -16.64 78.43
N ILE A 253 -13.65 -15.42 78.14
CA ILE A 253 -13.27 -14.42 79.14
C ILE A 253 -14.52 -14.00 79.92
N GLU A 254 -15.64 -13.82 79.26
CA GLU A 254 -16.93 -13.48 79.88
C GLU A 254 -17.36 -14.57 80.86
N THR A 255 -17.34 -15.82 80.45
CA THR A 255 -17.62 -16.97 81.30
C THR A 255 -16.61 -17.03 82.46
N SER A 256 -15.33 -16.76 82.24
CA SER A 256 -14.32 -16.71 83.31
C SER A 256 -14.65 -15.58 84.32
N ARG A 257 -15.03 -14.41 83.84
CA ARG A 257 -15.39 -13.25 84.63
C ARG A 257 -16.66 -13.54 85.53
N GLU A 258 -17.69 -14.14 84.99
CA GLU A 258 -18.87 -14.52 85.72
C GLU A 258 -18.56 -15.55 86.78
N ASN A 259 -17.83 -16.63 86.42
CA ASN A 259 -17.44 -17.66 87.39
C ASN A 259 -16.61 -17.11 88.55
N TYR A 260 -15.70 -16.17 88.23
CA TYR A 260 -14.84 -15.50 89.25
C TYR A 260 -15.71 -14.64 90.20
N LYS A 261 -16.62 -13.80 89.67
CA LYS A 261 -17.54 -12.99 90.47
C LYS A 261 -18.38 -13.83 91.36
N VAL A 262 -18.98 -14.92 90.91
CA VAL A 262 -19.77 -15.82 91.67
C VAL A 262 -18.95 -16.53 92.76
N SER A 263 -17.80 -17.09 92.44
CA SER A 263 -16.94 -17.83 93.39
C SER A 263 -16.40 -17.00 94.54
N LYS A 264 -16.16 -15.69 94.29
CA LYS A 264 -15.59 -14.77 95.29
C LYS A 264 -16.68 -13.88 95.99
N GLY A 265 -17.93 -13.96 95.58
CA GLY A 265 -19.03 -13.16 96.08
C GLY A 265 -18.87 -11.64 95.77
N ILE A 266 -18.17 -11.30 94.67
CA ILE A 266 -17.89 -9.90 94.30
C ILE A 266 -19.01 -9.47 93.33
N VAL A 267 -19.76 -8.41 93.66
CA VAL A 267 -20.75 -7.89 92.74
C VAL A 267 -20.17 -6.88 91.74
N ASP A 268 -19.24 -6.06 92.18
CA ASP A 268 -18.59 -5.03 91.35
C ASP A 268 -17.22 -4.67 91.91
N LEU A 269 -16.37 -3.97 91.11
CA LEU A 269 -15.11 -3.44 91.54
C LEU A 269 -15.26 -2.23 92.48
N GLU A 270 -14.33 -2.11 93.44
CA GLU A 270 -14.30 -0.90 94.30
C GLU A 270 -13.96 0.36 93.52
N SER A 271 -14.22 1.53 94.04
CA SER A 271 -14.11 2.81 93.38
C SER A 271 -12.65 3.07 92.88
N GLU A 272 -11.65 2.64 93.62
CA GLU A 272 -10.22 2.81 93.28
C GLU A 272 -9.81 1.91 92.10
N SER A 273 -10.29 0.67 92.04
CA SER A 273 -10.12 -0.26 90.95
C SER A 273 -10.82 0.19 89.70
N LYS A 274 -12.03 0.81 89.77
CA LYS A 274 -12.70 1.43 88.64
C LYS A 274 -11.94 2.61 88.04
N ILE A 275 -11.36 3.50 88.86
CA ILE A 275 -10.56 4.65 88.40
C ILE A 275 -9.34 4.16 87.64
N VAL A 276 -8.66 3.11 88.14
CA VAL A 276 -7.51 2.53 87.48
C VAL A 276 -7.92 1.88 86.16
N LEU A 277 -9.00 1.14 86.13
CA LEU A 277 -9.52 0.49 84.91
C LEU A 277 -9.93 1.51 83.84
N GLU A 278 -10.54 2.63 84.27
CA GLU A 278 -10.96 3.67 83.32
C GLU A 278 -9.78 4.45 82.77
N GLY A 279 -8.74 4.68 83.59
CA GLY A 279 -7.50 5.35 83.19
C GLY A 279 -6.64 4.53 82.19
N ILE A 280 -6.69 3.20 82.24
CA ILE A 280 -5.92 2.33 81.33
C ILE A 280 -6.70 1.96 80.09
N LYS A 281 -8.02 2.20 80.05
CA LYS A 281 -8.92 1.77 78.96
C LYS A 281 -8.42 2.21 77.58
N ASP A 282 -8.13 3.50 77.42
CA ASP A 282 -7.70 4.05 76.12
C ASP A 282 -6.33 3.56 75.72
N LEU A 283 -5.46 3.30 76.71
CA LEU A 283 -4.13 2.75 76.50
C LEU A 283 -4.21 1.30 76.01
N ASP A 284 -5.01 0.49 76.66
CA ASP A 284 -5.27 -0.90 76.30
C ASP A 284 -5.87 -1.03 74.88
N ALA A 285 -6.84 -0.19 74.56
CA ALA A 285 -7.42 -0.12 73.24
C ALA A 285 -6.34 0.22 72.16
N GLN A 286 -5.48 1.21 72.43
CA GLN A 286 -4.41 1.57 71.55
C GLN A 286 -3.36 0.44 71.41
N ILE A 287 -3.02 -0.28 72.47
CA ILE A 287 -2.09 -1.43 72.44
C ILE A 287 -2.70 -2.56 71.59
N ALA A 288 -4.01 -2.85 71.79
CA ALA A 288 -4.71 -3.89 71.03
C ALA A 288 -4.75 -3.58 69.51
N VAL A 289 -5.15 -2.35 69.16
CA VAL A 289 -5.22 -1.91 67.78
C VAL A 289 -3.82 -1.89 67.15
N ASN A 290 -2.80 -1.36 67.86
CA ASN A 290 -1.44 -1.33 67.34
C ASN A 290 -0.83 -2.74 67.16
N SER A 291 -1.13 -3.66 68.05
CA SER A 291 -0.72 -5.06 67.98
C SER A 291 -1.40 -5.80 66.78
N SER A 292 -2.69 -5.51 66.54
CA SER A 292 -3.39 -6.02 65.37
C SER A 292 -2.78 -5.51 64.05
N ARG A 293 -2.50 -4.20 63.98
CA ARG A 293 -1.79 -3.61 62.81
C ARG A 293 -0.42 -4.22 62.60
N LEU A 294 0.34 -4.46 63.65
CA LEU A 294 1.64 -5.12 63.58
C LEU A 294 1.51 -6.56 63.05
N GLY A 295 0.49 -7.31 63.49
CA GLY A 295 0.16 -8.63 63.00
C GLY A 295 -0.12 -8.62 61.49
N MET A 296 -0.95 -7.68 61.05
CA MET A 296 -1.31 -7.51 59.65
C MET A 296 -0.10 -7.17 58.77
N ILE A 297 0.76 -6.25 59.23
CA ILE A 297 2.01 -5.90 58.54
C ILE A 297 2.99 -7.07 58.42
N ARG A 298 3.09 -7.91 59.45
CA ARG A 298 3.91 -9.12 59.42
C ARG A 298 3.37 -10.15 58.42
N GLN A 299 2.07 -10.37 58.43
CA GLN A 299 1.42 -11.24 57.46
C GLN A 299 1.61 -10.74 56.02
N LEU A 300 1.48 -9.43 55.76
CA LEU A 300 1.78 -8.83 54.45
C LEU A 300 3.22 -9.06 54.05
N LYS A 301 4.16 -8.87 54.96
CA LYS A 301 5.59 -9.11 54.74
C LYS A 301 5.87 -10.56 54.34
N ASP A 302 5.27 -11.51 55.03
CA ASP A 302 5.42 -12.95 54.78
C ASP A 302 4.74 -13.36 53.46
N TYR A 303 3.61 -12.80 53.16
CA TYR A 303 2.92 -13.01 51.86
C TYR A 303 3.78 -12.54 50.70
N ILE A 304 4.33 -11.30 50.77
CA ILE A 304 5.23 -10.75 49.73
C ILE A 304 6.51 -11.56 49.57
N LYS A 305 7.01 -12.17 50.64
CA LYS A 305 8.21 -13.03 50.60
C LYS A 305 7.91 -14.39 49.95
N GLN A 306 6.74 -14.97 50.18
CA GLN A 306 6.38 -16.31 49.75
C GLN A 306 5.80 -16.34 48.35
N ASN A 307 5.08 -15.31 47.97
CA ASN A 307 4.36 -15.25 46.67
C ASN A 307 5.13 -14.37 45.69
N GLN A 308 5.27 -14.89 44.44
CA GLN A 308 5.85 -14.13 43.35
C GLN A 308 4.82 -13.25 42.65
N ASP A 309 3.52 -13.56 42.78
CA ASP A 309 2.40 -12.84 42.18
C ASP A 309 1.59 -12.15 43.28
N LEU A 310 1.49 -10.84 43.21
CA LEU A 310 0.85 -9.98 44.21
C LEU A 310 -0.39 -9.26 43.70
N ARG A 311 -0.95 -9.70 42.53
CA ARG A 311 -2.11 -9.05 41.90
C ARG A 311 -3.38 -9.09 42.77
N ASP A 312 -3.47 -10.06 43.64
CA ASP A 312 -4.63 -10.27 44.51
C ASP A 312 -4.55 -9.52 45.86
N LEU A 313 -3.53 -8.68 46.02
CA LEU A 313 -3.32 -7.92 47.26
C LEU A 313 -4.10 -6.59 47.23
N ALA A 314 -5.16 -6.49 48.02
CA ALA A 314 -5.91 -5.26 48.18
C ALA A 314 -5.32 -4.40 49.33
N PRO A 315 -4.62 -3.28 48.99
CA PRO A 315 -4.01 -2.43 50.03
C PRO A 315 -5.02 -1.79 50.99
N ALA A 316 -6.25 -1.58 50.49
CA ALA A 316 -7.30 -0.91 51.26
C ALA A 316 -7.82 -1.74 52.44
N ALA A 317 -7.59 -3.04 52.45
CA ALA A 317 -8.04 -3.93 53.51
C ALA A 317 -7.18 -3.94 54.79
N LEU A 318 -5.99 -3.38 54.70
CA LEU A 318 -5.01 -3.51 55.78
C LEU A 318 -4.99 -2.31 56.76
N ASP A 319 -5.90 -1.35 56.62
CA ASP A 319 -5.91 -0.08 57.43
C ASP A 319 -4.54 0.61 57.47
N ILE A 320 -3.70 0.38 56.43
CA ILE A 320 -2.41 0.96 56.33
C ILE A 320 -2.58 2.27 55.57
N SER A 321 -2.71 3.36 56.33
CA SER A 321 -2.83 4.72 55.78
C SER A 321 -1.53 5.26 55.22
N ASP A 322 -0.53 4.40 54.89
CA ASP A 322 0.74 4.84 54.33
C ASP A 322 0.62 5.00 52.81
N PRO A 323 0.61 6.23 52.28
CA PRO A 323 0.45 6.49 50.87
C PRO A 323 1.60 5.91 50.01
N LEU A 324 2.81 5.77 50.59
CA LEU A 324 3.97 5.23 49.89
C LEU A 324 3.84 3.72 49.72
N LEU A 325 3.36 3.02 50.74
CA LEU A 325 3.10 1.59 50.68
C LEU A 325 2.05 1.26 49.60
N ILE A 326 0.93 2.01 49.59
CA ILE A 326 -0.14 1.85 48.57
C ILE A 326 0.45 2.09 47.18
N LYS A 327 1.22 3.15 46.98
CA LYS A 327 1.84 3.46 45.68
C LYS A 327 2.79 2.35 45.21
N GLN A 328 3.58 1.78 46.11
CA GLN A 328 4.53 0.70 45.80
C GLN A 328 3.82 -0.60 45.46
N ILE A 329 2.73 -0.96 46.15
CA ILE A 329 1.90 -2.14 45.85
C ILE A 329 1.24 -1.99 44.46
N ASN A 330 0.65 -0.84 44.17
CA ASN A 330 0.06 -0.58 42.88
C ASN A 330 1.11 -0.65 41.75
N LYS A 331 2.28 -0.03 41.97
CA LYS A 331 3.38 -0.11 40.99
C LYS A 331 3.83 -1.55 40.73
N LEU A 332 3.88 -2.37 41.76
CA LEU A 332 4.27 -3.78 41.63
C LEU A 332 3.23 -4.59 40.87
N SER A 333 1.94 -4.35 41.13
CA SER A 333 0.83 -4.96 40.40
C SER A 333 0.84 -4.56 38.92
N ASP A 334 1.09 -3.28 38.62
CA ASP A 334 1.20 -2.78 37.24
C ASP A 334 2.36 -3.46 36.49
N LEU A 335 3.53 -3.54 37.10
CA LEU A 335 4.70 -4.20 36.51
C LEU A 335 4.49 -5.71 36.28
N GLN A 336 3.77 -6.37 37.19
CA GLN A 336 3.43 -7.80 37.02
C GLN A 336 2.44 -8.00 35.87
N SER A 337 1.49 -7.10 35.72
CA SER A 337 0.56 -7.09 34.57
C SER A 337 1.28 -6.86 33.24
N GLU A 338 2.22 -5.91 33.22
CA GLU A 338 3.07 -5.63 32.06
C GLU A 338 3.96 -6.84 31.68
N ARG A 339 4.56 -7.48 32.70
CA ARG A 339 5.34 -8.73 32.49
C ARG A 339 4.48 -9.82 31.86
N GLU A 340 3.25 -10.02 32.31
CA GLU A 340 2.34 -11.02 31.76
C GLU A 340 1.94 -10.70 30.31
N LEU A 341 1.69 -9.44 29.99
CA LEU A 341 1.42 -9.02 28.61
C LEU A 341 2.58 -9.34 27.67
N ILE A 342 3.82 -9.16 28.13
CA ILE A 342 4.99 -9.52 27.33
C ILE A 342 5.13 -11.04 27.21
N LEU A 343 4.90 -11.80 28.27
CA LEU A 343 4.90 -13.28 28.23
C LEU A 343 3.84 -13.84 27.28
N ASN A 344 2.69 -13.19 27.18
CA ASN A 344 1.62 -13.60 26.26
C ASN A 344 1.89 -13.24 24.79
N ARG A 345 2.76 -12.25 24.53
CA ARG A 345 3.15 -11.83 23.17
C ARG A 345 4.41 -12.52 22.66
N ASN A 346 5.35 -12.85 23.56
CA ASN A 346 6.68 -13.34 23.24
C ASN A 346 6.98 -14.63 24.02
N THR A 347 8.01 -15.35 23.60
CA THR A 347 8.51 -16.50 24.35
C THR A 347 9.14 -16.07 25.67
N ALA A 348 9.19 -16.97 26.66
CA ALA A 348 9.79 -16.72 27.99
C ALA A 348 11.27 -16.24 27.97
N SER A 349 11.92 -16.31 26.83
CA SER A 349 13.33 -15.87 26.62
C SER A 349 13.43 -14.49 25.97
N SER A 350 12.35 -13.70 25.91
CA SER A 350 12.40 -12.36 25.30
C SER A 350 13.36 -11.42 26.07
N PRO A 351 14.24 -10.68 25.36
CA PRO A 351 15.11 -9.69 25.99
C PRO A 351 14.34 -8.58 26.73
N ASP A 352 13.11 -8.31 26.35
CA ASP A 352 12.25 -7.28 26.94
C ASP A 352 11.79 -7.62 28.36
N LEU A 353 11.87 -8.90 28.76
CA LEU A 353 11.53 -9.34 30.13
C LEU A 353 12.62 -9.00 31.17
N LEU A 354 13.86 -8.83 30.74
CA LEU A 354 14.98 -8.55 31.66
C LEU A 354 14.81 -7.22 32.43
N PRO A 355 14.53 -6.08 31.78
CA PRO A 355 14.36 -4.82 32.47
C PRO A 355 13.14 -4.83 33.40
N ILE A 356 12.04 -5.45 33.00
CA ILE A 356 10.80 -5.51 33.79
C ILE A 356 10.98 -6.41 35.00
N ASN A 357 11.59 -7.57 34.87
CA ASN A 357 11.90 -8.43 36.01
C ASN A 357 12.83 -7.74 36.99
N ALA A 358 13.82 -6.96 36.53
CA ALA A 358 14.71 -6.18 37.39
C ALA A 358 13.93 -5.08 38.12
N GLU A 359 12.97 -4.40 37.44
CA GLU A 359 12.16 -3.37 38.08
C GLU A 359 11.16 -3.95 39.08
N ILE A 360 10.60 -5.13 38.81
CA ILE A 360 9.74 -5.89 39.75
C ILE A 360 10.55 -6.21 41.02
N GLU A 361 11.76 -6.77 40.90
CA GLU A 361 12.58 -7.11 42.04
C GLU A 361 13.02 -5.86 42.83
N LEU A 362 13.39 -4.77 42.16
CA LEU A 362 13.71 -3.50 42.80
C LEU A 362 12.52 -2.94 43.58
N THR A 363 11.32 -2.93 42.96
CA THR A 363 10.10 -2.45 43.60
C THR A 363 9.71 -3.34 44.76
N ARG A 364 9.88 -4.66 44.66
CA ARG A 364 9.66 -5.62 45.72
C ARG A 364 10.61 -5.40 46.90
N MET A 365 11.90 -5.16 46.64
CA MET A 365 12.89 -4.85 47.67
C MET A 365 12.56 -3.55 48.39
N THR A 366 12.23 -2.48 47.67
CA THR A 366 11.84 -1.19 48.27
C THR A 366 10.53 -1.28 49.03
N LEU A 367 9.59 -2.11 48.60
CA LEU A 367 8.33 -2.40 49.30
C LEU A 367 8.60 -3.13 50.63
N LEU A 368 9.45 -4.16 50.61
CA LEU A 368 9.84 -4.88 51.83
C LEU A 368 10.59 -3.99 52.83
N GLU A 369 11.45 -3.09 52.34
CA GLU A 369 12.14 -2.10 53.18
C GLU A 369 11.15 -1.13 53.83
N ASN A 370 10.16 -0.62 53.07
CA ASN A 370 9.12 0.26 53.60
C ASN A 370 8.26 -0.47 54.66
N ILE A 371 7.84 -1.70 54.39
CA ILE A 371 7.14 -2.56 55.36
C ILE A 371 7.95 -2.75 56.62
N GLN A 372 9.25 -2.97 56.51
CA GLN A 372 10.13 -3.12 57.68
C GLN A 372 10.25 -1.83 58.48
N ASN A 373 10.24 -0.66 57.84
CA ASN A 373 10.24 0.62 58.51
C ASN A 373 8.91 0.88 59.23
N ILE A 374 7.78 0.52 58.62
CA ILE A 374 6.45 0.59 59.26
C ILE A 374 6.40 -0.38 60.48
N GLU A 375 6.88 -1.63 60.31
CA GLU A 375 6.99 -2.61 61.38
C GLU A 375 7.75 -2.03 62.57
N LYS A 376 8.97 -1.48 62.33
CA LYS A 376 9.78 -0.83 63.40
C LYS A 376 9.02 0.34 64.06
N SER A 377 8.36 1.17 63.28
CA SER A 377 7.55 2.29 63.84
C SER A 377 6.43 1.81 64.72
N LEU A 378 5.72 0.74 64.33
CA LEU A 378 4.65 0.14 65.13
C LEU A 378 5.20 -0.57 66.38
N GLU A 379 6.41 -1.21 66.26
CA GLU A 379 7.10 -1.80 67.42
C GLU A 379 7.53 -0.72 68.40
N SER A 380 8.15 0.38 67.97
CA SER A 380 8.52 1.50 68.83
C SER A 380 7.32 2.10 69.53
N LYS A 381 6.20 2.28 68.77
CA LYS A 381 4.95 2.78 69.35
C LYS A 381 4.39 1.78 70.39
N LYS A 382 4.53 0.46 70.14
CA LYS A 382 4.14 -0.58 71.12
C LYS A 382 4.97 -0.47 72.42
N GLU A 383 6.30 -0.30 72.28
CA GLU A 383 7.20 -0.12 73.43
C GLU A 383 6.83 1.14 74.26
N ASP A 384 6.55 2.28 73.61
CA ASP A 384 6.12 3.52 74.27
C ASP A 384 4.79 3.33 75.03
N LEU A 385 3.85 2.61 74.43
CA LEU A 385 2.58 2.29 75.05
C LEU A 385 2.73 1.31 76.22
N GLU A 386 3.61 0.30 76.08
CA GLU A 386 3.94 -0.66 77.13
C GLU A 386 4.68 0.03 78.30
N GLN A 387 5.55 1.03 78.03
CA GLN A 387 6.18 1.81 79.02
C GLN A 387 5.11 2.64 79.78
N SER A 388 4.22 3.30 79.13
CA SER A 388 3.11 4.02 79.74
C SER A 388 2.20 3.10 80.56
N GLU A 389 2.02 1.83 80.10
CA GLU A 389 1.29 0.79 80.83
C GLU A 389 1.95 0.41 82.14
N SER A 390 3.33 0.46 82.20
CA SER A 390 4.07 0.12 83.41
C SER A 390 3.72 0.96 84.63
N ASP A 391 3.39 2.24 84.47
CA ASP A 391 2.94 3.13 85.52
C ASP A 391 1.62 2.70 86.11
N TYR A 392 0.71 2.25 85.29
CA TYR A 392 -0.58 1.68 85.72
C TYR A 392 -0.39 0.33 86.41
N LYS A 393 0.53 -0.53 85.95
CA LYS A 393 0.89 -1.80 86.58
C LYS A 393 1.39 -1.58 88.03
N ASN A 394 2.17 -0.54 88.26
CA ASN A 394 2.60 -0.14 89.58
C ASN A 394 1.46 0.29 90.53
N ARG A 395 0.44 0.90 89.95
CA ARG A 395 -0.77 1.26 90.73
C ARG A 395 -1.64 0.03 91.01
N ILE A 396 -1.82 -0.86 90.00
CA ILE A 396 -2.51 -2.15 90.13
C ILE A 396 -1.87 -3.03 91.25
N SER A 397 -0.56 -3.03 91.43
CA SER A 397 0.13 -3.82 92.41
C SER A 397 -0.25 -3.48 93.86
N ARG A 398 -0.85 -2.32 94.09
CA ARG A 398 -1.30 -1.86 95.45
C ARG A 398 -2.76 -2.31 95.75
N ILE A 399 -3.49 -2.86 94.78
CA ILE A 399 -4.87 -3.34 94.94
C ILE A 399 -4.85 -4.72 95.56
N PRO A 400 -5.82 -5.09 96.43
CA PRO A 400 -5.98 -6.44 97.02
C PRO A 400 -6.00 -7.55 95.90
N THR A 401 -5.46 -8.74 96.28
CA THR A 401 -5.27 -9.83 95.30
C THR A 401 -6.52 -10.27 94.61
N THR A 402 -7.63 -10.32 95.32
CA THR A 402 -8.94 -10.69 94.75
C THR A 402 -9.48 -9.68 93.80
N GLU A 403 -9.37 -8.41 94.08
CA GLU A 403 -9.73 -7.32 93.14
C GLU A 403 -8.79 -7.20 91.94
N ARG A 404 -7.52 -7.44 92.15
CA ARG A 404 -6.50 -7.44 91.09
C ARG A 404 -6.77 -8.51 90.07
N GLU A 405 -7.11 -9.73 90.47
CA GLU A 405 -7.48 -10.82 89.56
C GLU A 405 -8.75 -10.48 88.78
N LEU A 406 -9.80 -9.92 89.42
CA LEU A 406 -11.00 -9.46 88.72
C LEU A 406 -10.66 -8.32 87.74
N LEU A 407 -9.87 -7.37 88.13
CA LEU A 407 -9.43 -6.24 87.30
C LEU A 407 -8.66 -6.72 86.07
N GLU A 408 -7.84 -7.77 86.20
CA GLU A 408 -7.12 -8.36 85.09
C GLU A 408 -8.06 -9.07 84.11
N ILE A 409 -9.09 -9.75 84.60
CA ILE A 409 -10.13 -10.37 83.78
C ILE A 409 -10.95 -9.28 83.03
N GLU A 410 -11.39 -8.22 83.76
CA GLU A 410 -12.12 -7.10 83.17
C GLU A 410 -11.28 -6.35 82.12
N ARG A 411 -9.97 -6.22 82.35
CA ARG A 411 -9.03 -5.63 81.40
C ARG A 411 -8.93 -6.48 80.15
N ARG A 412 -8.73 -7.79 80.27
CA ARG A 412 -8.70 -8.71 79.12
C ARG A 412 -10.00 -8.68 78.33
N PHE A 413 -11.14 -8.62 79.02
CA PHE A 413 -12.43 -8.50 78.35
C PHE A 413 -12.51 -7.21 77.52
N ARG A 414 -12.14 -6.08 78.09
CA ARG A 414 -12.19 -4.79 77.39
C ARG A 414 -11.22 -4.69 76.21
N ILE A 415 -10.03 -5.32 76.31
CA ILE A 415 -9.08 -5.40 75.21
C ILE A 415 -9.72 -6.15 74.05
N GLN A 416 -10.28 -7.33 74.31
CA GLN A 416 -10.94 -8.14 73.27
C GLN A 416 -12.20 -7.46 72.71
N GLU A 417 -12.99 -6.82 73.55
CA GLU A 417 -14.16 -6.04 73.11
C GLU A 417 -13.73 -4.88 72.18
N SER A 418 -12.70 -4.11 72.54
CA SER A 418 -12.21 -3.03 71.69
C SER A 418 -11.66 -3.54 70.34
N LEU A 419 -10.97 -4.66 70.36
CA LEU A 419 -10.44 -5.30 69.12
C LEU A 419 -11.61 -5.83 68.23
N TYR A 420 -12.60 -6.46 68.86
CA TYR A 420 -13.81 -6.93 68.17
C TYR A 420 -14.56 -5.77 67.47
N LEU A 421 -14.80 -4.68 68.19
CA LEU A 421 -15.44 -3.49 67.65
C LEU A 421 -14.64 -2.85 66.52
N PHE A 422 -13.31 -2.78 66.66
CA PHE A 422 -12.44 -2.27 65.60
C PHE A 422 -12.51 -3.12 64.33
N LEU A 423 -12.44 -4.45 64.44
CA LEU A 423 -12.51 -5.33 63.26
C LEU A 423 -13.91 -5.32 62.65
N LEU A 424 -14.96 -5.22 63.50
CA LEU A 424 -16.33 -5.10 63.02
C LEU A 424 -16.55 -3.79 62.22
N GLU A 425 -15.98 -2.67 62.69
CA GLU A 425 -15.98 -1.41 61.95
C GLU A 425 -15.27 -1.56 60.61
N LYS A 426 -14.09 -2.18 60.56
CA LYS A 426 -13.36 -2.43 59.33
C LYS A 426 -14.11 -3.36 58.37
N ARG A 427 -14.77 -4.38 58.91
CA ARG A 427 -15.62 -5.28 58.11
C ARG A 427 -16.83 -4.54 57.52
N ALA A 428 -17.44 -3.61 58.30
CA ALA A 428 -18.53 -2.78 57.80
C ALA A 428 -18.07 -1.78 56.70
N GLU A 429 -16.92 -1.12 56.91
CA GLU A 429 -16.32 -0.24 55.89
C GLU A 429 -16.06 -1.01 54.58
N LEU A 430 -15.51 -2.22 54.67
CA LEU A 430 -15.27 -3.07 53.53
C LEU A 430 -16.57 -3.50 52.82
N ALA A 431 -17.61 -3.84 53.57
CA ALA A 431 -18.93 -4.21 53.03
C ALA A 431 -19.57 -3.04 52.25
N ILE A 432 -19.43 -1.81 52.76
CA ILE A 432 -19.87 -0.60 52.07
C ILE A 432 -19.06 -0.40 50.78
N SER A 433 -17.75 -0.56 50.85
CA SER A 433 -16.86 -0.44 49.69
C SER A 433 -17.21 -1.47 48.62
N LEU A 434 -17.42 -2.74 48.97
CA LEU A 434 -17.85 -3.81 48.08
C LEU A 434 -19.21 -3.51 47.41
N SER A 435 -20.16 -2.98 48.14
CA SER A 435 -21.48 -2.63 47.64
C SER A 435 -21.45 -1.42 46.69
N ALA A 436 -20.50 -0.52 46.88
CA ALA A 436 -20.29 0.69 46.08
C ALA A 436 -19.28 0.48 44.94
N THR A 437 -18.72 -0.76 44.76
CA THR A 437 -17.74 -1.01 43.73
C THR A 437 -18.36 -0.89 42.35
N GLU A 438 -18.07 0.21 41.66
CA GLU A 438 -18.37 0.46 40.27
C GLU A 438 -17.09 0.33 39.44
N SER A 439 -17.24 0.00 38.16
CA SER A 439 -16.12 0.07 37.22
C SER A 439 -15.56 1.49 37.12
N ASN A 440 -14.27 1.62 37.08
CA ASN A 440 -13.60 2.89 36.82
C ASN A 440 -13.86 3.40 35.40
N THR A 441 -14.38 2.54 34.53
CA THR A 441 -14.71 2.87 33.17
C THR A 441 -16.19 3.05 32.95
N ARG A 442 -16.60 4.13 32.29
CA ARG A 442 -17.98 4.43 31.95
C ARG A 442 -18.18 4.50 30.44
N ILE A 443 -19.25 3.91 29.95
CA ILE A 443 -19.67 4.02 28.57
C ILE A 443 -20.14 5.45 28.27
N ILE A 444 -19.51 6.17 27.34
CA ILE A 444 -19.99 7.45 26.84
C ILE A 444 -20.90 7.23 25.63
N ASP A 445 -20.38 6.52 24.63
CA ASP A 445 -21.12 6.16 23.42
C ASP A 445 -21.08 4.63 23.29
N SER A 446 -22.24 3.98 23.27
CA SER A 446 -22.37 2.56 22.94
C SER A 446 -21.90 2.29 21.51
N ALA A 447 -21.56 1.04 21.21
CA ALA A 447 -21.15 0.66 19.87
C ALA A 447 -22.22 1.04 18.84
N ARG A 448 -21.78 1.69 17.77
CA ARG A 448 -22.63 2.07 16.64
C ARG A 448 -21.91 1.92 15.32
N VAL A 449 -22.65 1.56 14.30
CA VAL A 449 -22.13 1.52 12.92
C VAL A 449 -22.13 2.92 12.35
N LEU A 450 -21.01 3.33 11.75
CA LEU A 450 -20.95 4.61 11.03
C LEU A 450 -21.80 4.54 9.75
N PRO A 451 -22.41 5.66 9.31
CA PRO A 451 -23.25 5.68 8.13
C PRO A 451 -22.43 5.40 6.86
N GLY A 452 -22.81 4.33 6.16
CA GLY A 452 -22.19 3.89 4.91
C GLY A 452 -20.90 3.08 5.05
N PRO A 453 -20.51 2.36 3.98
CA PRO A 453 -19.27 1.62 3.96
C PRO A 453 -18.05 2.55 3.84
N ILE A 454 -16.96 2.20 4.53
CA ILE A 454 -15.68 2.90 4.46
C ILE A 454 -14.83 2.44 3.28
N SER A 455 -15.07 1.22 2.77
CA SER A 455 -14.41 0.62 1.61
C SER A 455 -15.41 -0.26 0.85
N PRO A 456 -15.33 -0.34 -0.52
CA PRO A 456 -14.53 0.51 -1.38
C PRO A 456 -15.07 1.94 -1.49
N VAL A 457 -14.17 2.93 -1.52
CA VAL A 457 -14.55 4.33 -1.78
C VAL A 457 -14.72 4.49 -3.29
N HIS A 458 -15.96 4.42 -3.77
CA HIS A 458 -16.29 4.45 -5.20
C HIS A 458 -15.63 5.61 -5.95
N GLN A 459 -15.65 6.80 -5.37
CA GLN A 459 -15.05 7.99 -5.97
C GLN A 459 -13.54 7.84 -6.18
N ARG A 460 -12.80 7.26 -5.24
CA ARG A 460 -11.35 7.03 -5.37
C ARG A 460 -11.04 6.04 -6.49
N ALA A 461 -11.80 4.95 -6.59
CA ALA A 461 -11.61 3.97 -7.65
C ALA A 461 -11.82 4.58 -9.04
N TYR A 462 -12.87 5.39 -9.22
CA TYR A 462 -13.11 6.11 -10.48
C TYR A 462 -12.06 7.18 -10.76
N SER A 463 -11.62 7.94 -9.76
CA SER A 463 -10.56 8.95 -9.93
C SER A 463 -9.24 8.33 -10.40
N ILE A 464 -8.81 7.25 -9.77
CA ILE A 464 -7.59 6.52 -10.16
C ILE A 464 -7.74 5.95 -11.57
N ALA A 465 -8.91 5.39 -11.91
CA ALA A 465 -9.18 4.86 -13.24
C ALA A 465 -9.11 5.94 -14.33
N ILE A 466 -9.60 7.15 -14.07
CA ILE A 466 -9.54 8.29 -14.99
C ILE A 466 -8.08 8.73 -15.18
N ILE A 467 -7.32 8.89 -14.10
CA ILE A 467 -5.90 9.28 -14.15
C ILE A 467 -5.09 8.29 -14.98
N ILE A 468 -5.24 6.98 -14.72
CA ILE A 468 -4.54 5.93 -15.48
C ILE A 468 -4.97 5.95 -16.95
N SER A 469 -6.27 6.16 -17.24
CA SER A 469 -6.79 6.20 -18.60
C SER A 469 -6.22 7.36 -19.43
N ILE A 470 -5.84 8.46 -18.79
CA ILE A 470 -5.21 9.62 -19.45
C ILE A 470 -3.68 9.42 -19.56
N LEU A 471 -3.03 8.95 -18.50
CA LEU A 471 -1.57 8.82 -18.46
C LEU A 471 -1.06 7.68 -19.36
N LEU A 472 -1.77 6.56 -19.44
CA LEU A 472 -1.33 5.39 -20.20
C LEU A 472 -1.15 5.68 -21.70
N PRO A 473 -2.11 6.31 -22.41
CA PRO A 473 -1.92 6.69 -23.82
C PRO A 473 -0.78 7.68 -24.02
N ILE A 474 -0.61 8.66 -23.14
CA ILE A 474 0.47 9.63 -23.21
C ILE A 474 1.82 8.92 -23.09
N LEU A 475 1.98 8.04 -22.10
CA LEU A 475 3.19 7.25 -21.94
C LEU A 475 3.49 6.38 -23.16
N LEU A 476 2.44 5.76 -23.73
CA LEU A 476 2.54 4.91 -24.92
C LEU A 476 2.99 5.72 -26.15
N ILE A 477 2.47 6.93 -26.35
CA ILE A 477 2.89 7.84 -27.42
C ILE A 477 4.35 8.23 -27.25
N ILE A 478 4.77 8.59 -26.05
CA ILE A 478 6.19 8.95 -25.77
C ILE A 478 7.11 7.77 -26.02
N LEU A 479 6.70 6.55 -25.65
CA LEU A 479 7.47 5.33 -25.92
C LEU A 479 7.59 5.06 -27.42
N ILE A 480 6.51 5.14 -28.18
CA ILE A 480 6.50 4.95 -29.65
C ILE A 480 7.41 5.98 -30.32
N GLU A 481 7.36 7.24 -29.89
CA GLU A 481 8.18 8.31 -30.43
C GLU A 481 9.68 8.10 -30.12
N LYS A 482 10.00 7.64 -28.92
CA LYS A 482 11.39 7.34 -28.51
C LYS A 482 12.00 6.17 -29.28
N PHE A 483 11.21 5.20 -29.70
CA PHE A 483 11.68 4.06 -30.51
C PHE A 483 11.68 4.33 -32.02
N ASN A 484 11.20 5.49 -32.48
CA ASN A 484 11.25 5.86 -33.89
C ASN A 484 12.62 6.47 -34.26
N ASP A 485 13.49 5.65 -34.88
CA ASP A 485 14.84 6.03 -35.30
C ASP A 485 14.88 6.67 -36.70
N LYS A 486 13.73 6.91 -37.34
CA LYS A 486 13.65 7.44 -38.70
C LYS A 486 13.72 8.96 -38.74
N VAL A 487 14.24 9.47 -39.83
CA VAL A 487 14.24 10.90 -40.14
C VAL A 487 12.90 11.30 -40.71
N THR A 488 12.24 12.21 -40.04
CA THR A 488 10.88 12.63 -40.38
C THR A 488 10.73 14.15 -40.54
N GLU A 489 11.77 14.90 -40.16
CA GLU A 489 11.78 16.36 -40.21
C GLU A 489 13.12 16.91 -40.65
N LEU A 490 13.10 18.05 -41.33
CA LEU A 490 14.31 18.79 -41.72
C LEU A 490 15.13 19.24 -40.51
N SER A 491 14.46 19.57 -39.41
CA SER A 491 15.10 19.93 -38.12
C SER A 491 16.02 18.81 -37.61
N THR A 492 15.64 17.55 -37.82
CA THR A 492 16.43 16.37 -37.44
C THR A 492 17.69 16.26 -38.28
N ILE A 493 17.59 16.52 -39.62
CA ILE A 493 18.77 16.53 -40.51
C ILE A 493 19.78 17.59 -40.05
N ARG A 494 19.31 18.81 -39.82
CA ARG A 494 20.15 19.94 -39.38
C ARG A 494 20.80 19.76 -38.01
N LYS A 495 20.15 18.98 -37.13
CA LYS A 495 20.73 18.65 -35.81
C LYS A 495 21.77 17.55 -35.86
N LEU A 496 21.63 16.59 -36.78
CA LEU A 496 22.48 15.42 -36.87
C LEU A 496 23.65 15.59 -37.85
N THR A 497 23.57 16.55 -38.79
CA THR A 497 24.61 16.74 -39.84
C THR A 497 24.95 18.22 -40.03
N GLU A 498 26.20 18.48 -40.40
CA GLU A 498 26.70 19.79 -40.84
C GLU A 498 26.53 19.98 -42.37
N ILE A 499 26.06 18.94 -43.06
CA ILE A 499 25.95 18.93 -44.53
C ILE A 499 24.83 19.88 -44.96
N PRO A 500 25.07 20.78 -45.92
CA PRO A 500 24.04 21.72 -46.39
C PRO A 500 22.89 20.97 -47.08
N VAL A 501 21.66 21.38 -46.77
CA VAL A 501 20.46 20.85 -47.45
C VAL A 501 20.20 21.74 -48.67
N LEU A 502 20.40 21.16 -49.84
CA LEU A 502 20.26 21.84 -51.11
C LEU A 502 18.82 22.09 -51.52
N GLY A 503 17.93 21.15 -51.21
CA GLY A 503 16.54 21.26 -51.57
C GLY A 503 15.65 20.21 -50.87
N GLN A 504 14.35 20.42 -50.99
CA GLN A 504 13.31 19.56 -50.45
C GLN A 504 12.36 19.15 -51.57
N VAL A 505 12.01 17.85 -51.65
CA VAL A 505 11.10 17.32 -52.68
C VAL A 505 9.92 16.63 -51.97
N ARG A 506 8.71 17.01 -52.35
CA ARG A 506 7.47 16.44 -51.81
C ARG A 506 7.25 15.01 -52.31
N PHE A 507 6.45 14.28 -51.61
CA PHE A 507 6.04 12.93 -51.99
C PHE A 507 5.17 12.99 -53.23
N SER A 508 5.59 12.30 -54.31
CA SER A 508 4.78 12.13 -55.54
C SER A 508 3.73 11.02 -55.33
N LYS A 509 2.48 11.34 -55.60
CA LYS A 509 1.39 10.35 -55.68
C LYS A 509 1.19 9.82 -57.11
N GLN A 510 2.02 10.25 -58.05
CA GLN A 510 1.88 9.95 -59.46
C GLN A 510 2.54 8.62 -59.82
N ASP A 511 1.93 7.92 -60.78
CA ASP A 511 2.45 6.62 -61.26
C ASP A 511 3.70 6.73 -62.10
N SER A 512 4.09 7.94 -62.60
CA SER A 512 5.26 8.15 -63.42
C SER A 512 6.44 8.69 -62.62
N ALA A 513 7.60 8.10 -62.79
CA ALA A 513 8.85 8.59 -62.18
C ALA A 513 9.41 9.85 -62.86
N LEU A 514 9.05 10.12 -64.12
CA LEU A 514 9.49 11.29 -64.88
C LEU A 514 8.52 12.50 -64.70
N VAL A 515 8.40 12.97 -63.49
CA VAL A 515 7.43 14.03 -63.12
C VAL A 515 7.81 15.37 -63.76
N ALA A 516 9.07 15.71 -63.82
CA ALA A 516 9.54 16.96 -64.41
C ALA A 516 9.28 17.03 -65.94
N ILE A 517 9.14 15.88 -66.58
CA ILE A 517 8.83 15.76 -68.04
C ILE A 517 7.31 15.76 -68.22
N ASN A 518 6.60 14.82 -67.56
CA ASN A 518 5.19 14.56 -67.82
C ASN A 518 4.27 15.66 -67.24
N LYS A 519 4.71 16.33 -66.14
CA LYS A 519 4.00 17.43 -65.51
C LYS A 519 4.94 18.61 -65.18
N PRO A 520 5.37 19.35 -66.17
CA PRO A 520 6.40 20.42 -65.99
C PRO A 520 5.96 21.56 -65.11
N ARG A 521 4.62 21.72 -64.87
CA ARG A 521 4.06 22.74 -63.99
C ARG A 521 3.71 22.23 -62.60
N SER A 522 4.14 21.02 -62.28
CA SER A 522 3.90 20.46 -60.90
C SER A 522 4.80 21.09 -59.88
N SER A 523 4.39 21.04 -58.60
CA SER A 523 5.21 21.52 -57.48
C SER A 523 6.54 20.78 -57.37
N ILE A 524 6.57 19.49 -57.73
CA ILE A 524 7.81 18.66 -57.74
C ILE A 524 8.78 19.15 -58.83
N ALA A 525 8.28 19.46 -60.01
CA ALA A 525 9.12 19.99 -61.11
C ALA A 525 9.78 21.33 -60.68
N GLU A 526 9.02 22.19 -59.98
CA GLU A 526 9.53 23.46 -59.47
C GLU A 526 10.55 23.29 -58.35
N GLU A 527 10.35 22.31 -57.49
CA GLU A 527 11.35 21.93 -56.45
C GLU A 527 12.67 21.50 -57.11
N TYR A 528 12.67 20.73 -58.19
CA TYR A 528 13.87 20.38 -58.96
C TYR A 528 14.48 21.58 -59.68
N ARG A 529 13.70 22.54 -60.20
CA ARG A 529 14.20 23.81 -60.75
C ARG A 529 14.93 24.64 -59.69
N SER A 530 14.37 24.65 -58.46
CA SER A 530 15.01 25.29 -57.31
C SER A 530 16.35 24.61 -56.95
N ILE A 531 16.39 23.27 -56.93
CA ILE A 531 17.62 22.49 -56.70
C ILE A 531 18.65 22.81 -57.78
N ARG A 532 18.24 22.84 -59.07
CA ARG A 532 19.13 23.23 -60.17
C ARG A 532 19.70 24.64 -59.96
N THR A 533 18.91 25.60 -59.54
CA THR A 533 19.32 26.98 -59.27
C THR A 533 20.36 27.03 -58.14
N ASN A 534 20.11 26.27 -57.07
CA ASN A 534 21.03 26.19 -55.93
C ASN A 534 22.33 25.50 -56.27
N LEU A 535 22.35 24.55 -57.21
CA LEU A 535 23.58 23.90 -57.69
C LEU A 535 24.56 24.87 -58.36
N ARG A 536 24.07 26.02 -58.92
CA ARG A 536 24.95 27.06 -59.52
C ARG A 536 25.93 27.66 -58.50
N PHE A 537 25.63 27.63 -57.23
CA PHE A 537 26.52 28.14 -56.18
C PHE A 537 27.75 27.26 -55.96
N PHE A 538 27.70 25.98 -56.36
CA PHE A 538 28.83 25.05 -56.21
C PHE A 538 29.75 25.03 -57.44
N ASN A 539 29.30 25.50 -58.61
CA ASN A 539 30.10 25.54 -59.82
C ASN A 539 30.21 26.99 -60.34
N GLN A 540 31.20 27.72 -59.83
CA GLN A 540 31.50 29.09 -60.27
C GLN A 540 32.27 29.12 -61.58
N ASP A 541 32.94 28.02 -62.01
CA ASP A 541 33.62 27.88 -63.23
C ASP A 541 32.66 27.45 -64.35
N LYS A 542 32.76 28.08 -65.53
CA LYS A 542 31.87 27.85 -66.68
C LYS A 542 32.09 26.53 -67.43
N GLY A 543 32.68 25.53 -66.80
CA GLY A 543 32.98 24.23 -67.39
C GLY A 543 31.95 23.13 -67.20
N PRO A 544 32.13 21.95 -67.81
CA PRO A 544 31.32 20.78 -67.56
C PRO A 544 31.39 20.37 -66.07
N SER A 545 30.35 19.75 -65.59
CA SER A 545 30.26 19.37 -64.18
C SER A 545 29.65 17.98 -64.01
N VAL A 546 30.30 17.16 -63.20
CA VAL A 546 29.90 15.79 -62.87
C VAL A 546 29.16 15.80 -61.53
N LEU A 547 27.88 15.44 -61.59
CA LEU A 547 27.03 15.34 -60.42
C LEU A 547 26.74 13.86 -60.11
N MET A 548 27.12 13.43 -58.94
CA MET A 548 26.81 12.09 -58.45
C MET A 548 25.55 12.14 -57.57
N VAL A 549 24.60 11.26 -57.80
CA VAL A 549 23.40 11.10 -56.96
C VAL A 549 23.46 9.75 -56.24
N THR A 550 23.43 9.79 -54.93
CA THR A 550 23.50 8.59 -54.10
C THR A 550 22.60 8.67 -52.89
N SER A 551 22.58 7.62 -52.06
CA SER A 551 21.73 7.55 -50.84
C SER A 551 22.31 6.52 -49.85
N SER A 552 21.68 6.41 -48.67
CA SER A 552 22.08 5.37 -47.68
C SER A 552 21.55 3.99 -48.05
N VAL A 553 20.31 3.91 -48.52
CA VAL A 553 19.61 2.63 -48.86
C VAL A 553 18.88 2.75 -50.21
N GLY A 554 18.56 1.61 -50.79
CA GLY A 554 18.06 1.55 -52.18
C GLY A 554 16.67 2.13 -52.46
N THR A 555 15.92 2.55 -51.44
CA THR A 555 14.53 3.01 -51.59
C THR A 555 14.33 4.50 -51.30
N GLU A 556 15.41 5.28 -51.23
CA GLU A 556 15.38 6.69 -50.86
C GLU A 556 15.05 7.65 -52.00
N GLY A 557 15.02 7.16 -53.25
CA GLY A 557 14.65 7.92 -54.44
C GLY A 557 15.79 8.57 -55.16
N LYS A 558 17.02 8.02 -55.10
CA LYS A 558 18.20 8.49 -55.80
C LYS A 558 17.99 8.55 -57.34
N THR A 559 17.51 7.44 -57.95
CA THR A 559 17.25 7.37 -59.40
C THR A 559 16.14 8.35 -59.81
N PHE A 560 15.05 8.45 -59.00
CA PHE A 560 13.98 9.44 -59.20
C PHE A 560 14.57 10.87 -59.21
N THR A 561 15.45 11.18 -58.27
CA THR A 561 16.13 12.48 -58.19
C THR A 561 17.03 12.72 -59.38
N ALA A 562 17.85 11.74 -59.77
CA ALA A 562 18.77 11.85 -60.91
C ALA A 562 17.99 12.12 -62.21
N MET A 563 16.94 11.36 -62.52
CA MET A 563 16.12 11.51 -63.73
C MET A 563 15.43 12.87 -63.79
N ASN A 564 14.77 13.30 -62.72
CA ASN A 564 14.03 14.57 -62.74
C ASN A 564 15.01 15.78 -62.74
N LEU A 565 16.17 15.66 -62.13
CA LEU A 565 17.19 16.70 -62.19
C LEU A 565 17.80 16.81 -63.59
N ALA A 566 18.08 15.67 -64.27
CA ALA A 566 18.53 15.64 -65.66
C ALA A 566 17.51 16.29 -66.61
N ALA A 567 16.26 15.95 -66.45
CA ALA A 567 15.16 16.54 -67.25
C ALA A 567 15.06 18.07 -67.06
N VAL A 568 15.13 18.58 -65.85
CA VAL A 568 15.05 20.02 -65.54
C VAL A 568 16.30 20.77 -66.07
N MET A 569 17.48 20.13 -66.08
CA MET A 569 18.70 20.73 -66.64
C MET A 569 18.63 20.76 -68.16
N ALA A 570 18.20 19.69 -68.80
CA ALA A 570 18.01 19.63 -70.25
C ALA A 570 16.94 20.65 -70.71
N ALA A 571 15.82 20.77 -70.00
CA ALA A 571 14.80 21.77 -70.32
C ALA A 571 15.31 23.22 -70.24
N SER A 572 16.44 23.47 -69.62
CA SER A 572 17.08 24.80 -69.59
C SER A 572 18.07 25.04 -70.72
N GLY A 573 18.18 24.13 -71.69
CA GLY A 573 19.04 24.24 -72.85
C GLY A 573 20.46 23.72 -72.67
N GLN A 574 20.81 23.07 -71.55
CA GLN A 574 22.12 22.48 -71.30
C GLN A 574 22.23 21.12 -72.01
N LYS A 575 23.40 20.74 -72.49
CA LYS A 575 23.69 19.38 -72.99
C LYS A 575 23.89 18.47 -71.76
N VAL A 576 22.97 17.56 -71.51
CA VAL A 576 22.92 16.71 -70.29
C VAL A 576 23.04 15.26 -70.69
N VAL A 577 23.82 14.50 -69.92
CA VAL A 577 23.78 13.05 -69.95
C VAL A 577 23.43 12.49 -68.57
N LEU A 578 22.52 11.52 -68.56
CA LEU A 578 22.19 10.74 -67.37
C LEU A 578 22.85 9.36 -67.48
N VAL A 579 23.74 9.07 -66.57
CA VAL A 579 24.54 7.83 -66.57
C VAL A 579 24.04 6.90 -65.47
N GLY A 580 23.60 5.72 -65.81
CA GLY A 580 23.21 4.66 -64.87
C GLY A 580 24.40 3.83 -64.45
N LEU A 581 25.03 4.13 -63.32
CA LEU A 581 26.11 3.33 -62.75
C LEU A 581 25.62 2.37 -61.64
N ASP A 582 24.33 2.34 -61.33
CA ASP A 582 23.74 1.27 -60.47
C ASP A 582 23.57 0.00 -61.30
N MET A 583 24.68 -0.69 -61.58
CA MET A 583 24.70 -1.93 -62.34
C MET A 583 24.05 -3.09 -61.63
N ARG A 584 23.69 -2.93 -60.37
CA ARG A 584 23.04 -3.96 -59.53
C ARG A 584 21.50 -3.94 -59.64
N LYS A 585 20.94 -2.74 -59.81
CA LYS A 585 19.46 -2.54 -59.92
C LYS A 585 19.18 -1.42 -60.91
N PRO A 586 19.35 -1.66 -62.19
CA PRO A 586 19.11 -0.65 -63.24
C PRO A 586 17.62 -0.34 -63.35
N ARG A 587 17.22 0.91 -63.04
CA ARG A 587 15.82 1.37 -63.16
C ARG A 587 15.59 2.44 -64.21
N ILE A 588 16.64 3.14 -64.64
CA ILE A 588 16.54 4.24 -65.61
C ILE A 588 15.91 3.76 -66.93
N VAL A 589 16.25 2.55 -67.36
CA VAL A 589 15.80 1.94 -68.62
C VAL A 589 14.32 1.72 -68.68
N GLU A 590 13.71 1.34 -67.53
CA GLU A 590 12.25 1.10 -67.45
C GLU A 590 11.46 2.42 -67.63
N ASP A 591 11.91 3.48 -66.97
CA ASP A 591 11.24 4.76 -66.92
C ASP A 591 11.39 5.56 -68.23
N PHE A 592 12.55 5.49 -68.90
CA PHE A 592 12.80 6.10 -70.21
C PHE A 592 12.46 5.20 -71.41
N LYS A 593 12.09 3.93 -71.18
CA LYS A 593 11.76 2.93 -72.21
C LYS A 593 12.87 2.74 -73.23
N ILE A 594 14.13 2.71 -72.79
CA ILE A 594 15.34 2.50 -73.61
C ILE A 594 15.85 1.08 -73.47
N SER A 595 16.77 0.65 -74.39
CA SER A 595 17.41 -0.66 -74.28
C SER A 595 18.54 -0.67 -73.22
N ASN A 596 18.70 -1.83 -72.51
CA ASN A 596 19.81 -2.07 -71.59
C ASN A 596 20.78 -3.15 -72.12
N GLU A 597 20.69 -3.51 -73.37
CA GLU A 597 21.56 -4.56 -73.95
C GLU A 597 23.04 -4.12 -74.03
N ILE A 598 23.28 -2.82 -74.27
CA ILE A 598 24.57 -2.21 -74.28
C ILE A 598 24.60 -0.97 -73.42
N GLY A 599 25.61 -0.78 -72.54
CA GLY A 599 25.69 0.34 -71.64
C GLY A 599 27.03 0.47 -70.94
N CYS A 600 27.03 1.13 -69.76
CA CYS A 600 28.26 1.41 -68.99
C CYS A 600 29.13 0.16 -68.72
N SER A 601 28.48 -0.97 -68.38
CA SER A 601 29.20 -2.21 -68.09
C SER A 601 29.99 -2.72 -69.31
N ASN A 602 29.42 -2.56 -70.53
CA ASN A 602 30.09 -2.97 -71.78
C ASN A 602 31.26 -2.05 -72.09
N TYR A 603 31.12 -0.73 -72.01
CA TYR A 603 32.22 0.23 -72.22
C TYR A 603 33.35 0.04 -71.22
N LEU A 604 33.04 -0.06 -69.95
CA LEU A 604 34.06 -0.23 -68.90
C LEU A 604 34.78 -1.57 -68.99
N SER A 605 34.22 -2.60 -69.59
CA SER A 605 34.85 -3.88 -69.87
C SER A 605 35.54 -3.91 -71.27
N SER A 606 35.61 -2.79 -71.99
CA SER A 606 36.16 -2.66 -73.35
C SER A 606 35.40 -3.50 -74.38
N ASN A 607 34.14 -3.78 -74.21
CA ASN A 607 33.30 -4.56 -75.12
C ASN A 607 32.35 -3.72 -75.98
N ALA A 608 32.39 -2.38 -75.86
CA ALA A 608 31.63 -1.46 -76.69
C ALA A 608 32.32 -0.10 -76.79
N ASP A 609 32.10 0.60 -77.87
CA ASP A 609 32.59 1.97 -78.10
C ASP A 609 31.65 2.99 -77.41
N PHE A 610 32.19 4.22 -77.20
CA PHE A 610 31.42 5.27 -76.51
C PHE A 610 30.13 5.64 -77.21
N ASP A 611 30.13 5.74 -78.54
CA ASP A 611 28.93 6.13 -79.33
C ASP A 611 27.86 5.03 -79.38
N GLU A 612 28.22 3.78 -79.12
CA GLU A 612 27.26 2.65 -79.04
C GLU A 612 26.46 2.61 -77.77
N ILE A 613 26.97 3.16 -76.69
CA ILE A 613 26.31 3.13 -75.36
C ILE A 613 25.39 4.34 -75.10
N VAL A 614 25.44 5.38 -75.95
CA VAL A 614 24.72 6.62 -75.85
C VAL A 614 23.38 6.45 -76.54
N GLN A 615 22.28 6.69 -75.81
CA GLN A 615 20.91 6.65 -76.32
C GLN A 615 20.27 8.00 -76.06
N ASN A 616 19.52 8.55 -77.08
CA ASN A 616 18.75 9.75 -76.86
C ASN A 616 17.56 9.48 -75.96
N SER A 617 17.18 10.38 -75.05
CA SER A 617 16.08 10.23 -74.09
C SER A 617 14.69 10.12 -74.74
N GLY A 618 14.55 10.54 -75.99
CA GLY A 618 13.26 10.64 -76.70
C GLY A 618 12.34 11.78 -76.22
N TYR A 619 12.77 12.54 -75.22
CA TYR A 619 11.98 13.69 -74.68
C TYR A 619 12.61 15.04 -74.94
N PHE A 620 13.94 15.13 -74.93
CA PHE A 620 14.73 16.34 -75.24
C PHE A 620 15.90 15.98 -76.16
N GLU A 621 16.16 16.77 -77.21
CA GLU A 621 17.25 16.57 -78.14
C GLU A 621 18.62 16.71 -77.43
N ASN A 622 18.69 17.45 -76.35
CA ASN A 622 19.92 17.72 -75.59
C ASN A 622 20.01 16.87 -74.30
N LEU A 623 19.18 15.80 -74.14
CA LEU A 623 19.27 14.83 -73.06
C LEU A 623 19.58 13.45 -73.61
N ASP A 624 20.76 12.97 -73.34
CA ASP A 624 21.21 11.61 -73.65
C ASP A 624 21.22 10.77 -72.33
N ILE A 625 21.04 9.47 -72.52
CA ILE A 625 21.05 8.50 -71.41
C ILE A 625 22.05 7.39 -71.75
N ILE A 626 22.90 7.08 -70.79
CA ILE A 626 23.78 5.91 -70.87
C ILE A 626 23.28 4.90 -69.88
N PRO A 627 22.63 3.79 -70.30
CA PRO A 627 22.15 2.78 -69.37
C PRO A 627 23.29 2.03 -68.73
N SER A 628 23.02 1.31 -67.63
CA SER A 628 24.05 0.54 -66.92
C SER A 628 24.60 -0.65 -67.74
N GLY A 629 23.87 -1.12 -68.73
CA GLY A 629 24.15 -2.35 -69.43
C GLY A 629 23.81 -3.62 -68.65
N PRO A 630 24.15 -4.80 -69.17
CA PRO A 630 23.95 -6.06 -68.46
C PRO A 630 24.73 -6.08 -67.14
N THR A 631 24.17 -6.71 -66.11
CA THR A 631 24.79 -6.78 -64.77
C THR A 631 26.06 -7.63 -64.82
N PRO A 632 27.23 -7.02 -64.60
CA PRO A 632 28.47 -7.76 -64.62
C PRO A 632 28.69 -8.54 -63.33
N PRO A 633 29.53 -9.59 -63.31
CA PRO A 633 29.85 -10.35 -62.13
C PRO A 633 30.58 -9.55 -61.04
N ASN A 634 31.38 -8.54 -61.42
CA ASN A 634 32.25 -7.72 -60.57
C ASN A 634 32.11 -6.21 -60.84
N PRO A 635 30.98 -5.60 -60.50
CA PRO A 635 30.69 -4.17 -60.76
C PRO A 635 31.74 -3.23 -60.16
N SER A 636 32.20 -3.51 -58.93
CA SER A 636 33.16 -2.66 -58.21
C SER A 636 34.53 -2.57 -58.92
N GLU A 637 35.05 -3.65 -59.54
CA GLU A 637 36.30 -3.68 -60.27
C GLU A 637 36.21 -2.89 -61.57
N LEU A 638 35.06 -2.93 -62.25
CA LEU A 638 34.87 -2.15 -63.48
C LEU A 638 34.89 -0.64 -63.18
N VAL A 639 34.32 -0.23 -62.09
CA VAL A 639 34.32 1.19 -61.66
C VAL A 639 35.74 1.64 -61.24
N LEU A 640 36.56 0.72 -60.72
CA LEU A 640 38.00 0.99 -60.38
C LEU A 640 38.95 0.98 -61.58
N SER A 641 38.47 0.55 -62.73
CA SER A 641 39.36 0.40 -63.89
C SER A 641 39.77 1.76 -64.52
N ASP A 642 40.92 1.80 -65.19
CA ASP A 642 41.38 2.99 -65.92
C ASP A 642 40.40 3.44 -67.03
N ASN A 643 39.49 2.57 -67.44
CA ASN A 643 38.43 2.91 -68.37
C ASN A 643 37.40 3.84 -67.79
N MET A 644 37.20 3.86 -66.49
CA MET A 644 36.33 4.82 -65.83
C MET A 644 36.82 6.26 -65.95
N GLU A 645 38.14 6.47 -65.86
CA GLU A 645 38.76 7.79 -66.02
C GLU A 645 38.59 8.29 -67.44
N LYS A 646 38.83 7.40 -68.46
CA LYS A 646 38.63 7.68 -69.90
C LYS A 646 37.15 8.00 -70.16
N PHE A 647 36.23 7.23 -69.55
CA PHE A 647 34.78 7.43 -69.68
C PHE A 647 34.33 8.83 -69.17
N ILE A 648 34.74 9.22 -68.00
CA ILE A 648 34.43 10.56 -67.45
C ILE A 648 35.09 11.65 -68.35
N SER A 649 36.32 11.46 -68.85
CA SER A 649 36.98 12.41 -69.76
C SER A 649 36.23 12.59 -71.10
N GLU A 650 35.67 11.51 -71.69
CA GLU A 650 34.86 11.60 -72.90
C GLU A 650 33.50 12.28 -72.62
N LEU A 651 32.86 12.02 -71.46
CA LEU A 651 31.63 12.69 -71.04
C LEU A 651 31.84 14.20 -70.91
N THR A 652 32.91 14.63 -70.24
CA THR A 652 33.21 16.07 -70.01
C THR A 652 33.52 16.84 -71.23
N LYS A 653 33.99 16.21 -72.34
CA LYS A 653 34.24 16.84 -73.65
C LYS A 653 32.92 17.12 -74.39
N ARG A 654 31.90 16.31 -74.18
CA ARG A 654 30.68 16.31 -75.02
C ARG A 654 29.44 16.96 -74.30
N TYR A 655 29.37 16.94 -72.95
CA TYR A 655 28.20 17.37 -72.19
C TYR A 655 28.58 18.50 -71.22
N ASP A 656 27.63 19.39 -71.01
CA ASP A 656 27.70 20.48 -70.02
C ASP A 656 27.47 19.93 -68.61
N ARG A 657 26.55 18.92 -68.47
CA ARG A 657 26.18 18.32 -67.22
C ARG A 657 26.14 16.80 -67.34
N ILE A 658 26.85 16.16 -66.46
CA ILE A 658 26.91 14.70 -66.35
C ILE A 658 26.25 14.33 -65.00
N ILE A 659 25.13 13.61 -65.03
CA ILE A 659 24.43 13.15 -63.82
C ILE A 659 24.62 11.65 -63.71
N ILE A 660 25.25 11.21 -62.63
CA ILE A 660 25.56 9.80 -62.39
C ILE A 660 24.63 9.25 -61.29
N ASP A 661 23.74 8.32 -61.64
CA ASP A 661 22.94 7.55 -60.65
C ASP A 661 23.79 6.38 -60.15
N THR A 662 24.12 6.36 -58.88
CA THR A 662 25.01 5.36 -58.28
C THR A 662 24.30 4.46 -57.29
N PRO A 663 24.83 3.28 -56.97
CA PRO A 663 24.28 2.46 -55.89
C PRO A 663 24.40 3.19 -54.52
N PRO A 664 23.59 2.80 -53.52
CA PRO A 664 23.64 3.40 -52.19
C PRO A 664 25.01 3.21 -51.53
N ILE A 665 25.67 4.29 -51.05
CA ILE A 665 26.96 4.23 -50.38
C ILE A 665 26.92 3.59 -48.97
N GLY A 666 25.74 3.47 -48.38
CA GLY A 666 25.57 2.74 -47.13
C GLY A 666 25.61 1.21 -47.28
N LEU A 667 25.52 0.68 -48.49
CA LEU A 667 25.47 -0.75 -48.77
C LEU A 667 26.71 -1.28 -49.51
N VAL A 668 27.35 -0.45 -50.36
CA VAL A 668 28.47 -0.86 -51.18
C VAL A 668 29.46 0.28 -51.38
N SER A 669 30.76 -0.09 -51.56
CA SER A 669 31.85 0.87 -51.73
C SER A 669 31.90 1.51 -53.13
N ASP A 670 31.12 0.97 -54.09
CA ASP A 670 31.17 1.43 -55.50
C ASP A 670 30.84 2.93 -55.60
N GLY A 671 29.89 3.44 -54.81
CA GLY A 671 29.58 4.85 -54.78
C GLY A 671 30.71 5.76 -54.28
N LEU A 672 31.52 5.29 -53.33
CA LEU A 672 32.69 6.05 -52.85
C LEU A 672 33.79 6.14 -53.91
N ILE A 673 33.94 5.12 -54.75
CA ILE A 673 34.88 5.11 -55.84
C ILE A 673 34.50 6.15 -56.91
N VAL A 674 33.20 6.14 -57.30
CA VAL A 674 32.68 7.13 -58.28
C VAL A 674 32.77 8.56 -57.74
N ALA A 675 32.65 8.76 -56.43
CA ALA A 675 32.76 10.09 -55.81
C ALA A 675 34.11 10.82 -56.09
N ASN A 676 35.17 10.08 -56.32
CA ASN A 676 36.49 10.68 -56.68
C ASN A 676 36.45 11.42 -58.02
N HIS A 677 35.52 11.00 -58.92
CA HIS A 677 35.33 11.58 -60.26
C HIS A 677 34.23 12.62 -60.33
N ALA A 678 33.45 12.77 -59.22
CA ALA A 678 32.35 13.73 -59.10
C ALA A 678 32.89 15.09 -58.60
N ASP A 679 32.32 16.17 -59.12
CA ASP A 679 32.51 17.54 -58.63
C ASP A 679 31.56 17.88 -57.51
N ILE A 680 30.34 17.33 -57.57
CA ILE A 680 29.25 17.54 -56.61
C ILE A 680 28.61 16.21 -56.27
N THR A 681 28.40 15.96 -54.96
CA THR A 681 27.70 14.75 -54.47
C THR A 681 26.35 15.14 -53.88
N LEU A 682 25.27 14.59 -54.43
CA LEU A 682 23.91 14.78 -53.95
C LEU A 682 23.49 13.53 -53.15
N PHE A 683 23.31 13.70 -51.87
CA PHE A 683 22.87 12.61 -50.99
C PHE A 683 21.37 12.71 -50.71
N VAL A 684 20.64 11.69 -51.13
CA VAL A 684 19.19 11.66 -50.99
C VAL A 684 18.77 11.04 -49.64
N VAL A 685 18.05 11.81 -48.86
CA VAL A 685 17.46 11.43 -47.56
C VAL A 685 15.95 11.39 -47.72
N ARG A 686 15.31 10.29 -47.38
CA ARG A 686 13.87 10.11 -47.56
C ARG A 686 13.07 10.19 -46.24
N ASP A 687 11.99 11.00 -46.20
CA ASP A 687 11.06 11.10 -45.07
C ASP A 687 10.50 9.73 -44.68
N GLY A 688 10.68 9.36 -43.40
CA GLY A 688 10.18 8.15 -42.80
C GLY A 688 10.85 6.84 -43.24
N VAL A 689 11.95 6.91 -44.01
CA VAL A 689 12.71 5.76 -44.53
C VAL A 689 14.15 5.79 -44.02
N THR A 690 14.87 6.90 -44.24
CA THR A 690 16.25 7.05 -43.79
C THR A 690 16.33 7.01 -42.26
N ARG A 691 17.24 6.22 -41.72
CA ARG A 691 17.50 6.15 -40.29
C ARG A 691 18.47 7.22 -39.83
N ARG A 692 18.35 7.67 -38.58
CA ARG A 692 19.23 8.68 -37.98
C ARG A 692 20.72 8.27 -38.01
N ASN A 693 21.00 6.96 -37.80
CA ASN A 693 22.36 6.41 -37.84
C ASN A 693 23.02 6.60 -39.20
N HIS A 694 22.27 6.50 -40.32
CA HIS A 694 22.83 6.70 -41.66
C HIS A 694 23.28 8.14 -41.87
N LEU A 695 22.53 9.12 -41.32
CA LEU A 695 22.95 10.52 -41.38
C LEU A 695 24.26 10.77 -40.63
N SER A 696 24.43 10.15 -39.46
CA SER A 696 25.69 10.24 -38.71
C SER A 696 26.87 9.69 -39.54
N GLN A 697 26.69 8.52 -40.18
CA GLN A 697 27.73 7.91 -41.02
C GLN A 697 28.11 8.83 -42.20
N VAL A 698 27.13 9.41 -42.88
CA VAL A 698 27.40 10.32 -44.00
C VAL A 698 28.03 11.63 -43.53
N ASN A 699 27.65 12.13 -42.33
CA ASN A 699 28.32 13.29 -41.74
C ASN A 699 29.81 13.00 -41.42
N ASP A 700 30.17 11.79 -41.06
CA ASP A 700 31.56 11.39 -40.87
C ASP A 700 32.32 11.39 -42.19
N LEU A 701 31.70 10.94 -43.31
CA LEU A 701 32.30 11.04 -44.66
C LEU A 701 32.49 12.49 -45.08
N TYR A 702 31.53 13.35 -44.76
CA TYR A 702 31.63 14.79 -45.01
C TYR A 702 32.80 15.45 -44.25
N ARG A 703 32.93 15.19 -42.97
CA ARG A 703 33.99 15.71 -42.10
C ARG A 703 35.39 15.23 -42.56
N LYS A 704 35.47 14.00 -43.06
CA LYS A 704 36.71 13.43 -43.61
C LYS A 704 37.03 13.92 -45.04
N ASN A 705 36.17 14.79 -45.60
CA ASN A 705 36.30 15.33 -46.96
C ASN A 705 36.41 14.28 -48.07
N GLN A 706 35.73 13.12 -47.85
CA GLN A 706 35.75 12.00 -48.80
C GLN A 706 34.75 12.16 -49.95
N LEU A 707 33.78 13.10 -49.81
CA LEU A 707 32.77 13.39 -50.82
C LEU A 707 32.83 14.89 -51.14
N LYS A 708 33.18 15.22 -52.40
CA LYS A 708 33.31 16.62 -52.84
C LYS A 708 31.96 17.31 -52.90
N ASN A 709 31.88 18.55 -52.39
CA ASN A 709 30.68 19.39 -52.40
C ASN A 709 29.41 18.64 -52.04
N LEU A 710 29.48 17.80 -50.95
CA LEU A 710 28.35 16.99 -50.48
C LEU A 710 27.20 17.87 -50.05
N SER A 711 26.01 17.58 -50.58
CA SER A 711 24.76 18.26 -50.22
C SER A 711 23.63 17.28 -50.08
N ILE A 712 22.68 17.56 -49.21
CA ILE A 712 21.50 16.70 -48.95
C ILE A 712 20.30 17.20 -49.77
N ILE A 713 19.57 16.24 -50.37
CA ILE A 713 18.23 16.44 -50.91
C ILE A 713 17.25 15.67 -49.97
N PHE A 714 16.34 16.40 -49.32
CA PHE A 714 15.33 15.78 -48.47
C PHE A 714 14.10 15.42 -49.33
N ASN A 715 13.92 14.14 -49.60
CA ASN A 715 12.98 13.61 -50.61
C ASN A 715 11.70 13.00 -49.96
N ALA A 716 10.65 13.00 -50.74
CA ALA A 716 9.34 12.36 -50.47
C ALA A 716 8.69 12.83 -49.15
N ILE A 717 8.72 14.11 -48.89
CA ILE A 717 8.16 14.74 -47.71
C ILE A 717 6.62 14.60 -47.72
N LYS A 718 6.09 13.96 -46.70
CA LYS A 718 4.65 13.76 -46.55
C LYS A 718 3.98 14.88 -45.74
N LYS A 719 2.80 15.32 -46.17
CA LYS A 719 1.93 16.24 -45.36
C LYS A 719 1.43 15.47 -44.15
N ARG A 720 1.79 15.92 -42.94
CA ARG A 720 1.31 15.32 -41.67
C ARG A 720 0.17 16.17 -41.12
N PRO A 721 -0.98 15.55 -40.67
CA PRO A 721 -2.02 16.27 -39.96
C PRO A 721 -1.46 16.72 -38.59
N GLY A 722 -1.49 18.00 -38.28
CA GLY A 722 -1.06 18.55 -36.98
C GLY A 722 0.16 19.50 -37.02
N ALA A 723 0.88 19.60 -38.13
CA ALA A 723 1.93 20.62 -38.31
C ALA A 723 1.31 21.99 -38.63
N TYR A 724 0.33 22.41 -37.86
CA TYR A 724 -0.15 23.80 -37.92
C TYR A 724 0.90 24.72 -37.28
N GLY A 725 1.65 25.43 -38.10
CA GLY A 725 2.25 26.70 -37.68
C GLY A 725 3.76 26.87 -37.82
N TYR A 726 4.60 25.87 -38.14
CA TYR A 726 6.05 26.12 -38.15
C TYR A 726 6.83 25.77 -39.45
N ASN A 727 6.20 25.22 -40.48
CA ASN A 727 6.95 24.79 -41.69
C ASN A 727 6.43 25.39 -43.02
N ALA A 728 5.66 26.45 -42.99
CA ALA A 728 5.31 27.19 -44.23
C ALA A 728 6.17 28.45 -44.36
N GLY A 729 7.49 28.28 -44.52
CA GLY A 729 8.29 29.47 -44.78
C GLY A 729 9.75 29.42 -44.39
N TYR A 730 10.51 28.51 -44.99
CA TYR A 730 11.96 28.74 -45.12
C TYR A 730 12.42 28.35 -46.51
N GLY A 731 12.07 29.21 -47.45
CA GLY A 731 12.87 29.36 -48.65
C GLY A 731 14.15 30.08 -48.25
N TYR A 732 15.32 29.49 -48.50
CA TYR A 732 16.56 30.22 -48.47
C TYR A 732 16.52 31.26 -49.57
N GLY A 733 16.29 32.54 -49.19
CA GLY A 733 16.46 33.68 -50.03
C GLY A 733 16.98 34.81 -49.19
N TYR A 734 18.18 35.29 -49.46
CA TYR A 734 18.66 36.59 -49.03
C TYR A 734 17.62 37.64 -49.42
N GLY A 735 17.01 38.28 -48.47
CA GLY A 735 16.22 39.51 -48.60
C GLY A 735 14.87 39.36 -49.29
N GLY A 736 13.80 39.49 -48.56
CA GLY A 736 12.56 39.86 -49.22
C GLY A 736 11.29 39.25 -48.61
N TYR A 737 10.52 40.10 -48.06
CA TYR A 737 9.04 40.21 -47.95
C TYR A 737 8.24 38.90 -47.99
N ALA A 738 7.72 38.53 -46.84
CA ALA A 738 6.62 37.57 -46.67
C ALA A 738 5.38 38.12 -47.37
N TYR A 739 4.99 37.59 -48.50
CA TYR A 739 3.65 37.70 -49.04
C TYR A 739 2.90 36.43 -48.72
N GLY A 740 1.88 36.61 -47.89
CA GLY A 740 1.05 35.53 -47.36
C GLY A 740 0.11 34.93 -48.40
N SER A 741 -0.27 33.72 -48.12
CA SER A 741 -1.56 33.03 -48.35
C SER A 741 -2.23 32.94 -49.70
N ASP A 742 -1.78 33.56 -50.81
CA ASP A 742 -2.56 33.60 -52.05
C ASP A 742 -1.97 32.78 -53.23
N TYR A 743 -0.83 32.08 -53.04
CA TYR A 743 -0.18 31.25 -54.11
C TYR A 743 -0.73 29.83 -54.24
N GLY A 744 -1.75 29.44 -53.48
CA GLY A 744 -2.28 28.09 -53.48
C GLY A 744 -3.00 27.61 -54.76
N ASN A 745 -3.10 28.46 -55.79
CA ASN A 745 -3.81 28.12 -57.05
C ASN A 745 -2.89 27.98 -58.29
N TYR A 746 -1.55 28.08 -58.13
CA TYR A 746 -0.63 28.07 -59.25
C TYR A 746 -0.14 26.69 -59.72
N PHE A 747 -0.33 25.66 -58.88
CA PHE A 747 0.13 24.29 -59.19
C PHE A 747 -1.05 23.34 -59.41
N GLU A 748 -0.99 22.50 -60.42
CA GLU A 748 -2.02 21.54 -60.80
C GLU A 748 -2.32 20.48 -59.71
N ASP A 749 -1.32 20.13 -58.87
CA ASP A 749 -1.44 19.12 -57.82
C ASP A 749 -2.27 19.57 -56.60
N ASP A 750 -2.36 20.89 -56.31
CA ASP A 750 -3.10 21.41 -55.13
C ASP A 750 -4.62 21.43 -55.36
N GLN A 751 -5.12 21.30 -56.61
CA GLN A 751 -6.55 21.27 -56.91
C GLN A 751 -7.17 19.87 -56.66
N GLU A 752 -6.44 18.78 -56.86
CA GLU A 752 -6.93 17.43 -56.60
C GLU A 752 -7.08 17.11 -55.12
N ASP A 753 -6.16 17.60 -54.26
CA ASP A 753 -6.21 17.39 -52.81
C ASP A 753 -7.38 18.11 -52.12
N ARG A 754 -7.79 19.28 -52.62
CA ARG A 754 -8.99 20.04 -52.16
C ARG A 754 -10.31 19.36 -52.52
N ALA A 755 -10.38 18.65 -53.64
CA ALA A 755 -11.59 17.93 -54.06
C ALA A 755 -11.83 16.69 -53.19
N LEU A 756 -10.77 15.98 -52.77
CA LEU A 756 -10.83 14.83 -51.85
C LEU A 756 -11.25 15.21 -50.42
N PHE A 757 -10.72 16.35 -49.91
CA PHE A 757 -11.07 16.84 -48.56
C PHE A 757 -12.54 17.27 -48.45
N LYS A 758 -13.12 17.87 -49.49
CA LYS A 758 -14.55 18.24 -49.54
C LYS A 758 -15.48 17.03 -49.58
N LYS A 759 -15.02 15.85 -50.06
CA LYS A 759 -15.79 14.64 -50.12
C LYS A 759 -15.90 13.93 -48.75
N TRP A 760 -14.93 14.13 -47.87
CA TRP A 760 -14.89 13.49 -46.52
C TRP A 760 -15.69 14.24 -45.45
N PHE A 761 -15.92 15.56 -45.63
CA PHE A 761 -16.63 16.41 -44.67
C PHE A 761 -18.06 16.83 -45.12
N LYS A 762 -18.71 16.07 -46.03
CA LYS A 762 -20.15 16.24 -46.20
C LYS A 762 -20.90 15.59 -45.05
N PRO A 763 -21.66 16.34 -44.21
CA PRO A 763 -22.54 15.75 -43.23
C PRO A 763 -23.57 14.90 -43.96
N LYS A 764 -23.68 13.61 -43.57
CA LYS A 764 -24.81 12.79 -43.96
C LYS A 764 -26.08 13.45 -43.43
N ARG A 765 -26.94 13.94 -44.35
CA ARG A 765 -28.30 14.27 -44.02
C ARG A 765 -29.13 13.04 -43.78
#